data_59c649c2e9774af6b6432538936be4d9
#
_entry.id   59c649c2e9774af6b6432538936be4d9
#
_cell.length_a   1.000
_cell.length_b   1.000
_cell.length_c   1.000
_cell.angle_alpha   90.00
_cell.angle_beta   90.00
_cell.angle_gamma   90.00
#
_symmetry.space_group_name_H-M   'P 1'
#
loop_
_entity.id
_entity.type
_entity.pdbx_description
1 polymer ?
#
loop_
_entity_poly.entity_id
_entity_poly.type
_entity_poly.pdbx_seq_one_letter_code
_entity_poly.pdbx_strand_id
1 'polypeptide(L)'
;MIGRDDELTLVLQALERGRVTTVRGPPGVGKTTLAREVTKTLAPRAVSAVLDHATSRRLVLERLATAAGLRLRSRDVRVTFSRLAEHLDQRDLVVVLDGVDAVADVTASVMGDLLDATERTRFLTCAFSPLGLPDEHVVPLDPLPAAAAVELLRHHVRRLAPHSALSAADTTALLVATNGLPLAVELVAARVAALGADTVLSEVRAHGVSGAPLDTAIGAAFSLLSQADARALTALSVFRASFDAPAARAVIDGGLDVLERLSLASLLQVEGRAYRLLDSVRDFASRQSNHLEEARSRHAVFLARPQPARADEVTTWAKLMSRRDDLLAAWEWAREHHPALTATLAVTLDPLLITQGPEELHRRVLLDTLSLPSLEPSLRIDLLLSLGRVDAIRGRFREALTPFEQALRLAEANDGDGRIGWSHAFLCFALRPLGRFDEAREHGLRALELAKTTRDHRLVAMGEQALGRLAHAEGDLDAATAAQRRAQTAAALAKAPRLEGIASCNLGETLEHRGDVEGAREALARGRAVFASIHDDFHLARLAVHEARLSMQAPALLEALEAVVDLDDLEGELEARDGLVRAAMLANDARLTATRLDELEVAARFTDDVSWPKRIRALKERPVSGSSALKLRVSRDGRQVQLGDERFDFSRRGPLRRVLVALVETRLHSAGRPLSASAVQEAGWPGEKMFPESAAARVYMAIRRLRELGLGVALRTVDEGYLLDTNVDVGWLG
;
A
#
# COMPACT_ATOMS: atom_id res chain seq x y z
N MET A 1 -9.14 30.75 2.30
CA MET A 1 -8.49 30.47 3.60
C MET A 1 -8.18 31.82 4.26
N ILE A 2 -8.55 32.04 5.52
CA ILE A 2 -8.39 33.38 6.13
C ILE A 2 -6.91 33.71 6.31
N GLY A 3 -6.43 34.78 5.65
CA GLY A 3 -5.11 35.40 5.82
C GLY A 3 -3.92 34.52 5.40
N ARG A 4 -4.07 33.65 4.40
CA ARG A 4 -3.02 32.71 3.91
C ARG A 4 -2.89 32.69 2.37
N ASP A 5 -3.42 33.66 1.68
CA ASP A 5 -3.41 33.71 0.22
C ASP A 5 -1.98 33.94 -0.33
N ASP A 6 -1.20 34.76 0.39
CA ASP A 6 0.20 35.06 0.03
C ASP A 6 1.08 33.82 0.21
N GLU A 7 0.94 33.12 1.33
CA GLU A 7 1.71 31.90 1.59
C GLU A 7 1.32 30.75 0.64
N LEU A 8 0.03 30.64 0.29
CA LEU A 8 -0.41 29.69 -0.74
C LEU A 8 0.27 29.99 -2.08
N THR A 9 0.30 31.26 -2.48
CA THR A 9 0.97 31.70 -3.70
C THR A 9 2.47 31.43 -3.66
N LEU A 10 3.13 31.69 -2.53
CA LEU A 10 4.57 31.42 -2.36
C LEU A 10 4.88 29.92 -2.46
N VAL A 11 4.06 29.07 -1.84
CA VAL A 11 4.25 27.60 -1.91
C VAL A 11 4.07 27.09 -3.34
N LEU A 12 3.06 27.57 -4.06
CA LEU A 12 2.84 27.20 -5.46
C LEU A 12 4.01 27.63 -6.36
N GLN A 13 4.51 28.87 -6.18
CA GLN A 13 5.70 29.35 -6.89
C GLN A 13 6.98 28.58 -6.54
N ALA A 14 7.16 28.21 -5.27
CA ALA A 14 8.30 27.42 -4.84
C ALA A 14 8.28 26.02 -5.47
N LEU A 15 7.09 25.39 -5.56
CA LEU A 15 6.90 24.11 -6.25
C LEU A 15 7.16 24.17 -7.77
N GLU A 16 6.98 25.34 -8.39
CA GLU A 16 7.34 25.53 -9.80
C GLU A 16 8.85 25.67 -10.01
N ARG A 17 9.56 26.29 -9.07
CA ARG A 17 11.00 26.60 -9.15
C ARG A 17 11.90 25.45 -8.73
N GLY A 18 11.46 24.65 -7.76
CA GLY A 18 12.25 23.59 -7.15
C GLY A 18 11.47 22.28 -7.02
N ARG A 19 12.21 21.22 -6.71
CA ARG A 19 11.62 19.89 -6.54
C ARG A 19 11.24 19.60 -5.09
N VAL A 20 11.76 20.34 -4.14
CA VAL A 20 11.45 20.19 -2.71
C VAL A 20 11.03 21.53 -2.13
N THR A 21 9.85 21.56 -1.56
CA THR A 21 9.34 22.72 -0.83
C THR A 21 8.92 22.28 0.57
N THR A 22 9.43 22.96 1.60
CA THR A 22 9.08 22.66 3.00
C THR A 22 8.35 23.85 3.60
N VAL A 23 7.10 23.65 3.99
CA VAL A 23 6.33 24.59 4.80
C VAL A 23 6.75 24.40 6.26
N ARG A 24 7.52 25.35 6.76
CA ARG A 24 8.06 25.31 8.12
C ARG A 24 7.22 26.16 9.06
N GLY A 25 6.84 25.61 10.20
CA GLY A 25 6.17 26.40 11.24
C GLY A 25 5.77 25.57 12.47
N PRO A 26 5.43 26.22 13.60
CA PRO A 26 5.06 25.55 14.83
C PRO A 26 3.77 24.73 14.70
N PRO A 27 3.52 23.79 15.62
CA PRO A 27 2.23 23.11 15.72
C PRO A 27 1.08 24.11 15.85
N GLY A 28 -0.05 23.84 15.19
CA GLY A 28 -1.24 24.69 15.25
C GLY A 28 -1.20 25.97 14.39
N VAL A 29 -0.12 26.21 13.63
CA VAL A 29 0.01 27.38 12.73
C VAL A 29 -0.77 27.27 11.43
N GLY A 30 -1.28 26.07 11.10
CA GLY A 30 -2.11 25.84 9.92
C GLY A 30 -1.40 25.15 8.74
N LYS A 31 -0.25 24.46 8.95
CA LYS A 31 0.49 23.73 7.91
C LYS A 31 -0.40 22.74 7.17
N THR A 32 -1.10 21.87 7.89
CA THR A 32 -2.05 20.88 7.34
C THR A 32 -3.15 21.52 6.50
N THR A 33 -3.67 22.66 6.96
CA THR A 33 -4.72 23.42 6.24
C THR A 33 -4.20 23.97 4.92
N LEU A 34 -2.98 24.55 4.94
CA LEU A 34 -2.31 25.05 3.73
C LEU A 34 -1.99 23.90 2.76
N ALA A 35 -1.43 22.78 3.26
CA ALA A 35 -1.15 21.59 2.46
C ALA A 35 -2.40 21.03 1.77
N ARG A 36 -3.52 20.97 2.48
CA ARG A 36 -4.82 20.54 1.93
C ARG A 36 -5.31 21.48 0.83
N GLU A 37 -5.12 22.78 0.97
CA GLU A 37 -5.51 23.76 -0.04
C GLU A 37 -4.61 23.69 -1.28
N VAL A 38 -3.30 23.50 -1.10
CA VAL A 38 -2.36 23.21 -2.21
C VAL A 38 -2.77 21.95 -2.97
N THR A 39 -3.09 20.86 -2.22
CA THR A 39 -3.55 19.61 -2.84
C THR A 39 -4.79 19.82 -3.70
N LYS A 40 -5.77 20.59 -3.22
CA LYS A 40 -6.98 20.90 -3.99
C LYS A 40 -6.68 21.76 -5.23
N THR A 41 -5.82 22.75 -5.08
CA THR A 41 -5.46 23.67 -6.18
C THR A 41 -4.73 22.94 -7.30
N LEU A 42 -3.89 21.97 -6.96
CA LEU A 42 -3.09 21.19 -7.93
C LEU A 42 -3.77 19.90 -8.41
N ALA A 43 -4.97 19.55 -7.91
CA ALA A 43 -5.66 18.35 -8.36
C ALA A 43 -5.88 18.33 -9.89
N PRO A 44 -5.72 17.16 -10.57
CA PRO A 44 -5.43 15.81 -10.04
C PRO A 44 -3.93 15.49 -9.91
N ARG A 45 -3.02 16.46 -10.11
CA ARG A 45 -1.56 16.25 -10.09
C ARG A 45 -0.95 16.23 -8.69
N ALA A 46 -1.72 16.44 -7.64
CA ALA A 46 -1.26 16.37 -6.26
C ALA A 46 -1.86 15.19 -5.52
N VAL A 47 -1.01 14.48 -4.79
CA VAL A 47 -1.37 13.39 -3.89
C VAL A 47 -0.87 13.72 -2.48
N SER A 48 -1.66 13.37 -1.45
CA SER A 48 -1.31 13.69 -0.07
C SER A 48 -1.11 12.43 0.76
N ALA A 49 0.00 12.35 1.49
CA ALA A 49 0.31 11.29 2.44
C ALA A 49 0.54 11.87 3.83
N VAL A 50 -0.04 11.23 4.84
CA VAL A 50 0.21 11.51 6.25
C VAL A 50 1.20 10.49 6.78
N LEU A 51 2.33 10.96 7.31
CA LEU A 51 3.46 10.11 7.73
C LEU A 51 3.52 9.86 9.24
N ASP A 52 2.53 10.33 10.00
CA ASP A 52 2.44 10.06 11.43
C ASP A 52 2.66 8.56 11.70
N HIS A 53 3.59 8.25 12.60
CA HIS A 53 3.96 6.88 12.97
C HIS A 53 4.64 6.02 11.88
N ALA A 54 5.05 6.58 10.74
CA ALA A 54 5.82 5.86 9.71
C ALA A 54 7.30 5.71 10.11
N THR A 55 7.58 5.00 11.20
CA THR A 55 8.91 4.93 11.85
C THR A 55 9.99 4.19 11.07
N SER A 56 9.68 3.63 9.91
CA SER A 56 10.65 2.93 9.07
C SER A 56 10.57 3.38 7.61
N ARG A 57 11.71 3.29 6.92
CA ARG A 57 11.82 3.56 5.48
C ARG A 57 10.71 2.87 4.68
N ARG A 58 10.42 1.63 5.00
CA ARG A 58 9.39 0.84 4.36
C ARG A 58 8.01 1.45 4.56
N LEU A 59 7.65 1.81 5.80
CA LEU A 59 6.35 2.42 6.10
C LEU A 59 6.16 3.75 5.38
N VAL A 60 7.23 4.56 5.27
CA VAL A 60 7.19 5.81 4.48
C VAL A 60 6.89 5.52 3.01
N LEU A 61 7.60 4.57 2.39
CA LEU A 61 7.36 4.18 1.00
C LEU A 61 5.96 3.63 0.78
N GLU A 62 5.43 2.85 1.70
CA GLU A 62 4.07 2.31 1.65
C GLU A 62 2.99 3.40 1.75
N ARG A 63 3.17 4.38 2.64
CA ARG A 63 2.27 5.53 2.74
C ARG A 63 2.28 6.38 1.46
N LEU A 64 3.47 6.61 0.90
CA LEU A 64 3.64 7.32 -0.36
C LEU A 64 2.97 6.58 -1.52
N ALA A 65 3.20 5.28 -1.62
CA ALA A 65 2.60 4.44 -2.65
C ALA A 65 1.06 4.43 -2.56
N THR A 66 0.53 4.28 -1.35
CA THR A 66 -0.91 4.33 -1.11
C THR A 66 -1.51 5.68 -1.53
N ALA A 67 -0.86 6.78 -1.17
CA ALA A 67 -1.29 8.13 -1.55
C ALA A 67 -1.24 8.35 -3.07
N ALA A 68 -0.25 7.77 -3.74
CA ALA A 68 -0.12 7.81 -5.20
C ALA A 68 -1.10 6.85 -5.93
N GLY A 69 -1.92 6.10 -5.19
CA GLY A 69 -2.82 5.09 -5.76
C GLY A 69 -2.11 3.78 -6.13
N LEU A 70 -0.83 3.63 -5.75
CA LEU A 70 -0.08 2.40 -5.93
C LEU A 70 -0.33 1.45 -4.76
N ARG A 71 -0.69 0.22 -5.08
CA ARG A 71 -0.87 -0.86 -4.10
C ARG A 71 0.36 -1.75 -4.10
N LEU A 72 1.38 -1.32 -3.36
CA LEU A 72 2.64 -2.05 -3.28
C LEU A 72 2.59 -3.11 -2.18
N ARG A 73 2.92 -4.35 -2.54
CA ARG A 73 2.96 -5.51 -1.64
C ARG A 73 4.30 -6.24 -1.67
N SER A 74 5.28 -5.74 -2.43
CA SER A 74 6.57 -6.39 -2.58
C SER A 74 7.33 -6.45 -1.24
N ARG A 75 7.97 -7.60 -0.97
CA ARG A 75 8.92 -7.77 0.14
C ARG A 75 10.18 -6.96 -0.06
N ASP A 76 10.59 -6.77 -1.31
CA ASP A 76 11.79 -6.03 -1.62
C ASP A 76 11.49 -4.54 -1.62
N VAL A 77 11.98 -3.86 -0.58
CA VAL A 77 11.94 -2.40 -0.45
C VAL A 77 12.47 -1.71 -1.72
N ARG A 78 13.39 -2.36 -2.44
CA ARG A 78 13.96 -1.85 -3.70
C ARG A 78 12.95 -1.87 -4.83
N VAL A 79 12.18 -2.95 -4.95
CA VAL A 79 11.11 -3.07 -5.96
C VAL A 79 10.02 -2.05 -5.67
N THR A 80 9.59 -1.95 -4.41
CA THR A 80 8.64 -0.93 -3.95
C THR A 80 9.11 0.48 -4.30
N PHE A 81 10.37 0.77 -3.99
CA PHE A 81 11.00 2.06 -4.28
C PHE A 81 11.02 2.36 -5.80
N SER A 82 11.47 1.40 -6.61
CA SER A 82 11.61 1.60 -8.06
C SER A 82 10.27 1.84 -8.74
N ARG A 83 9.25 1.09 -8.37
CA ARG A 83 7.88 1.27 -8.90
C ARG A 83 7.26 2.59 -8.47
N LEU A 84 7.44 2.97 -7.21
CA LEU A 84 6.96 4.26 -6.72
C LEU A 84 7.65 5.41 -7.46
N ALA A 85 8.96 5.36 -7.59
CA ALA A 85 9.73 6.38 -8.31
C ALA A 85 9.26 6.53 -9.76
N GLU A 86 9.10 5.42 -10.48
CA GLU A 86 8.62 5.42 -11.86
C GLU A 86 7.20 5.98 -11.98
N HIS A 87 6.28 5.52 -11.13
CA HIS A 87 4.89 5.98 -11.16
C HIS A 87 4.76 7.48 -10.86
N LEU A 88 5.51 7.97 -9.87
CA LEU A 88 5.52 9.39 -9.52
C LEU A 88 6.06 10.24 -10.66
N ASP A 89 7.13 9.78 -11.31
CA ASP A 89 7.81 10.53 -12.37
C ASP A 89 7.03 10.55 -13.69
N GLN A 90 6.43 9.42 -14.07
CA GLN A 90 5.60 9.32 -15.28
C GLN A 90 4.38 10.24 -15.23
N ARG A 91 3.78 10.43 -14.07
CA ARG A 91 2.57 11.23 -13.88
C ARG A 91 2.85 12.68 -13.49
N ASP A 92 4.14 13.09 -13.35
CA ASP A 92 4.54 14.44 -12.93
C ASP A 92 3.78 14.87 -11.66
N LEU A 93 3.81 14.01 -10.63
CA LEU A 93 3.03 14.21 -9.42
C LEU A 93 3.73 15.15 -8.43
N VAL A 94 2.93 15.93 -7.74
CA VAL A 94 3.31 16.66 -6.52
C VAL A 94 2.88 15.84 -5.31
N VAL A 95 3.85 15.39 -4.53
CA VAL A 95 3.62 14.59 -3.32
C VAL A 95 3.62 15.50 -2.11
N VAL A 96 2.47 15.61 -1.45
CA VAL A 96 2.27 16.45 -0.26
C VAL A 96 2.40 15.56 0.99
N LEU A 97 3.37 15.85 1.85
CA LEU A 97 3.70 15.10 3.06
C LEU A 97 3.36 15.90 4.31
N ASP A 98 2.47 15.36 5.12
CA ASP A 98 2.11 15.92 6.42
C ASP A 98 2.50 14.97 7.55
N GLY A 99 2.65 15.47 8.79
CA GLY A 99 3.03 14.65 9.94
C GLY A 99 4.48 14.14 9.90
N VAL A 100 5.40 14.84 9.24
CA VAL A 100 6.80 14.38 9.07
C VAL A 100 7.67 14.59 10.31
N ASP A 101 7.26 15.41 11.27
CA ASP A 101 8.10 15.84 12.40
C ASP A 101 8.66 14.67 13.24
N ALA A 102 7.84 13.67 13.50
CA ALA A 102 8.24 12.48 14.28
C ALA A 102 9.13 11.49 13.51
N VAL A 103 9.22 11.62 12.19
CA VAL A 103 9.89 10.68 11.28
C VAL A 103 10.79 11.39 10.27
N ALA A 104 11.28 12.57 10.63
CA ALA A 104 11.99 13.49 9.73
C ALA A 104 13.22 12.84 9.06
N ASP A 105 14.10 12.18 9.82
CA ASP A 105 15.31 11.56 9.28
C ASP A 105 15.02 10.46 8.25
N VAL A 106 14.04 9.61 8.57
CA VAL A 106 13.63 8.51 7.67
C VAL A 106 12.97 9.08 6.42
N THR A 107 12.11 10.10 6.58
CA THR A 107 11.45 10.78 5.46
C THR A 107 12.46 11.48 4.56
N ALA A 108 13.42 12.22 5.13
CA ALA A 108 14.48 12.87 4.37
C ALA A 108 15.32 11.88 3.57
N SER A 109 15.67 10.73 4.15
CA SER A 109 16.41 9.66 3.46
C SER A 109 15.59 9.11 2.27
N VAL A 110 14.30 8.80 2.47
CA VAL A 110 13.44 8.29 1.39
C VAL A 110 13.25 9.32 0.28
N MET A 111 13.00 10.58 0.65
CA MET A 111 12.83 11.66 -0.32
C MET A 111 14.11 11.91 -1.12
N GLY A 112 15.28 11.90 -0.47
CA GLY A 112 16.56 12.05 -1.16
C GLY A 112 16.74 11.00 -2.24
N ASP A 113 16.50 9.74 -1.92
CA ASP A 113 16.61 8.65 -2.88
C ASP A 113 15.56 8.78 -4.02
N LEU A 114 14.32 9.19 -3.71
CA LEU A 114 13.28 9.43 -4.71
C LEU A 114 13.65 10.60 -5.64
N LEU A 115 14.22 11.66 -5.11
CA LEU A 115 14.71 12.80 -5.90
C LEU A 115 15.82 12.39 -6.87
N ASP A 116 16.70 11.48 -6.45
CA ASP A 116 17.77 10.93 -7.30
C ASP A 116 17.22 9.99 -8.39
N ALA A 117 16.13 9.30 -8.09
CA ALA A 117 15.53 8.32 -9.01
C ALA A 117 14.50 8.92 -9.99
N THR A 118 14.02 10.15 -9.75
CA THR A 118 12.98 10.83 -10.55
C THR A 118 13.51 12.15 -11.11
N GLU A 119 12.92 12.64 -12.20
CA GLU A 119 13.28 13.93 -12.81
C GLU A 119 12.17 15.00 -12.62
N ARG A 120 10.90 14.58 -12.55
CA ARG A 120 9.72 15.47 -12.57
C ARG A 120 9.01 15.58 -11.24
N THR A 121 9.08 14.54 -10.42
CA THR A 121 8.38 14.48 -9.13
C THR A 121 8.80 15.63 -8.22
N ARG A 122 7.81 16.27 -7.60
CA ARG A 122 8.00 17.36 -6.64
C ARG A 122 7.42 16.96 -5.29
N PHE A 123 8.01 17.50 -4.24
CA PHE A 123 7.59 17.24 -2.86
C PHE A 123 7.23 18.55 -2.16
N LEU A 124 6.10 18.53 -1.47
CA LEU A 124 5.73 19.53 -0.48
C LEU A 124 5.72 18.85 0.89
N THR A 125 6.50 19.33 1.81
CA THR A 125 6.53 18.78 3.19
C THR A 125 6.03 19.82 4.20
N CYS A 126 5.34 19.36 5.24
CA CYS A 126 4.90 20.16 6.37
C CYS A 126 5.69 19.73 7.61
N ALA A 127 6.63 20.58 8.06
CA ALA A 127 7.55 20.26 9.16
C ALA A 127 7.77 21.43 10.12
N PHE A 128 8.23 21.11 11.33
CA PHE A 128 8.70 22.12 12.28
C PHE A 128 10.07 22.66 11.87
N SER A 129 10.92 21.80 11.33
CA SER A 129 12.26 22.14 10.83
C SER A 129 12.45 21.65 9.41
N PRO A 130 13.32 22.30 8.62
CA PRO A 130 13.69 21.79 7.30
C PRO A 130 14.27 20.38 7.37
N LEU A 131 14.08 19.59 6.32
CA LEU A 131 14.57 18.21 6.23
C LEU A 131 16.06 18.12 5.82
N GLY A 132 16.68 19.25 5.43
CA GLY A 132 18.09 19.31 5.02
C GLY A 132 18.39 18.67 3.66
N LEU A 133 17.39 18.64 2.78
CA LEU A 133 17.53 18.09 1.44
C LEU A 133 18.21 19.08 0.48
N PRO A 134 18.93 18.60 -0.55
CA PRO A 134 19.48 19.47 -1.59
C PRO A 134 18.37 20.28 -2.28
N ASP A 135 18.67 21.56 -2.51
CA ASP A 135 17.74 22.52 -3.18
C ASP A 135 16.38 22.64 -2.51
N GLU A 136 16.31 22.42 -1.19
CA GLU A 136 15.09 22.55 -0.39
C GLU A 136 14.66 24.01 -0.26
N HIS A 137 13.51 24.36 -0.82
CA HIS A 137 12.90 25.66 -0.69
C HIS A 137 12.06 25.72 0.58
N VAL A 138 12.49 26.50 1.55
CA VAL A 138 11.79 26.65 2.84
C VAL A 138 10.85 27.84 2.77
N VAL A 139 9.56 27.59 2.93
CA VAL A 139 8.52 28.62 3.07
C VAL A 139 8.15 28.68 4.55
N PRO A 140 8.53 29.76 5.27
CA PRO A 140 8.13 29.92 6.65
C PRO A 140 6.63 30.19 6.73
N LEU A 141 5.94 29.51 7.63
CA LEU A 141 4.57 29.78 7.99
C LEU A 141 4.53 30.33 9.40
N ASP A 142 4.48 31.65 9.46
CA ASP A 142 4.43 32.36 10.73
C ASP A 142 2.99 32.41 11.29
N PRO A 143 2.79 32.75 12.56
CA PRO A 143 1.46 33.05 13.09
C PRO A 143 0.70 34.03 12.20
N LEU A 144 -0.63 33.99 12.25
CA LEU A 144 -1.45 34.91 11.43
C LEU A 144 -1.13 36.36 11.70
N PRO A 145 -1.07 37.20 10.66
CA PRO A 145 -1.05 38.66 10.85
C PRO A 145 -2.22 39.11 11.72
N ALA A 146 -2.03 40.17 12.51
CA ALA A 146 -3.03 40.62 13.47
C ALA A 146 -4.43 40.84 12.85
N ALA A 147 -4.50 41.37 11.63
CA ALA A 147 -5.77 41.58 10.93
C ALA A 147 -6.49 40.25 10.60
N ALA A 148 -5.74 39.24 10.12
CA ALA A 148 -6.29 37.93 9.80
C ALA A 148 -6.67 37.16 11.07
N ALA A 149 -5.89 37.27 12.14
CA ALA A 149 -6.20 36.67 13.43
C ALA A 149 -7.47 37.28 14.05
N VAL A 150 -7.68 38.61 13.91
CA VAL A 150 -8.93 39.28 14.29
C VAL A 150 -10.11 38.74 13.50
N GLU A 151 -9.94 38.60 12.19
CA GLU A 151 -10.99 38.06 11.31
C GLU A 151 -11.36 36.62 11.68
N LEU A 152 -10.34 35.75 11.92
CA LEU A 152 -10.53 34.38 12.33
C LEU A 152 -11.25 34.27 13.69
N LEU A 153 -10.80 35.05 14.68
CA LEU A 153 -11.43 35.08 16.00
C LEU A 153 -12.92 35.52 15.89
N ARG A 154 -13.20 36.60 15.16
CA ARG A 154 -14.57 37.06 14.95
C ARG A 154 -15.42 36.08 14.18
N HIS A 155 -14.86 35.40 13.19
CA HIS A 155 -15.55 34.35 12.43
C HIS A 155 -16.01 33.23 13.36
N HIS A 156 -15.11 32.69 14.21
CA HIS A 156 -15.43 31.63 15.13
C HIS A 156 -16.39 32.07 16.26
N VAL A 157 -16.18 33.22 16.86
CA VAL A 157 -17.09 33.77 17.88
C VAL A 157 -18.48 33.96 17.31
N ARG A 158 -18.65 34.55 16.13
CA ARG A 158 -19.98 34.72 15.50
C ARG A 158 -20.65 33.39 15.23
N ARG A 159 -19.88 32.35 14.85
CA ARG A 159 -20.40 31.01 14.58
C ARG A 159 -20.88 30.35 15.87
N LEU A 160 -20.14 30.49 16.96
CA LEU A 160 -20.39 29.77 18.22
C LEU A 160 -21.31 30.56 19.18
N ALA A 161 -21.25 31.86 19.15
CA ALA A 161 -22.04 32.77 20.00
C ALA A 161 -22.48 34.02 19.20
N PRO A 162 -23.54 33.92 18.35
CA PRO A 162 -23.96 34.98 17.43
C PRO A 162 -24.28 36.31 18.10
N HIS A 163 -24.65 36.31 19.39
CA HIS A 163 -25.03 37.46 20.17
C HIS A 163 -23.87 38.07 20.99
N SER A 164 -22.67 37.46 20.94
CA SER A 164 -21.51 37.96 21.68
C SER A 164 -20.77 39.02 20.85
N ALA A 165 -20.67 40.25 21.36
CA ALA A 165 -19.88 41.29 20.75
C ALA A 165 -18.57 41.47 21.51
N LEU A 166 -17.43 41.31 20.80
CA LEU A 166 -16.12 41.65 21.34
C LEU A 166 -15.75 43.09 21.02
N SER A 167 -15.31 43.83 22.05
CA SER A 167 -14.70 45.17 21.81
C SER A 167 -13.36 45.02 21.10
N ALA A 168 -12.87 46.10 20.49
CA ALA A 168 -11.56 46.10 19.86
C ALA A 168 -10.42 45.84 20.88
N ALA A 169 -10.56 46.34 22.10
CA ALA A 169 -9.59 46.10 23.17
C ALA A 169 -9.56 44.65 23.61
N ASP A 170 -10.74 44.02 23.78
CA ASP A 170 -10.86 42.63 24.17
C ASP A 170 -10.29 41.69 23.10
N THR A 171 -10.63 41.99 21.82
CA THR A 171 -10.10 41.30 20.67
C THR A 171 -8.56 41.27 20.68
N THR A 172 -7.95 42.48 20.89
CA THR A 172 -6.48 42.60 20.94
C THR A 172 -5.87 41.81 22.11
N ALA A 173 -6.47 41.89 23.29
CA ALA A 173 -5.98 41.17 24.48
C ALA A 173 -6.06 39.64 24.30
N LEU A 174 -7.14 39.10 23.73
CA LEU A 174 -7.29 37.68 23.42
C LEU A 174 -6.28 37.22 22.37
N LEU A 175 -5.99 38.05 21.36
CA LEU A 175 -5.00 37.68 20.34
C LEU A 175 -3.57 37.66 20.84
N VAL A 176 -3.19 38.51 21.76
CA VAL A 176 -1.88 38.46 22.43
C VAL A 176 -1.68 37.10 23.12
N ALA A 177 -2.71 36.58 23.77
CA ALA A 177 -2.68 35.29 24.46
C ALA A 177 -2.52 34.11 23.48
N THR A 178 -3.00 34.25 22.23
CA THR A 178 -2.92 33.18 21.22
C THR A 178 -1.65 33.26 20.37
N ASN A 179 -0.89 34.33 20.53
CA ASN A 179 0.27 34.64 19.67
C ASN A 179 -0.04 34.49 18.16
N GLY A 180 -1.30 34.72 17.76
CA GLY A 180 -1.77 34.60 16.38
C GLY A 180 -1.79 33.17 15.81
N LEU A 181 -1.63 32.14 16.63
CA LEU A 181 -1.74 30.76 16.18
C LEU A 181 -3.20 30.40 15.87
N PRO A 182 -3.56 29.97 14.64
CA PRO A 182 -4.94 29.69 14.25
C PRO A 182 -5.69 28.78 15.23
N LEU A 183 -5.09 27.63 15.59
CA LEU A 183 -5.73 26.69 16.50
C LEU A 183 -5.94 27.29 17.90
N ALA A 184 -4.98 28.08 18.41
CA ALA A 184 -5.15 28.77 19.69
C ALA A 184 -6.27 29.82 19.61
N VAL A 185 -6.40 30.54 18.47
CA VAL A 185 -7.49 31.51 18.22
C VAL A 185 -8.85 30.77 18.23
N GLU A 186 -8.97 29.63 17.58
CA GLU A 186 -10.19 28.81 17.56
C GLU A 186 -10.60 28.34 18.96
N LEU A 187 -9.63 27.83 19.74
CA LEU A 187 -9.86 27.38 21.12
C LEU A 187 -10.28 28.54 22.03
N VAL A 188 -9.64 29.71 21.91
CA VAL A 188 -10.04 30.92 22.66
C VAL A 188 -11.44 31.40 22.26
N ALA A 189 -11.78 31.34 20.97
CA ALA A 189 -13.13 31.68 20.50
C ALA A 189 -14.20 30.76 21.12
N ALA A 190 -13.93 29.46 21.20
CA ALA A 190 -14.83 28.51 21.84
C ALA A 190 -15.02 28.81 23.35
N ARG A 191 -13.94 29.19 24.05
CA ARG A 191 -14.00 29.60 25.46
C ARG A 191 -14.80 30.88 25.65
N VAL A 192 -14.60 31.86 24.79
CA VAL A 192 -15.39 33.13 24.82
C VAL A 192 -16.88 32.83 24.64
N ALA A 193 -17.22 31.90 23.76
CA ALA A 193 -18.60 31.49 23.57
C ALA A 193 -19.21 30.80 24.79
N ALA A 194 -18.40 30.01 25.52
CA ALA A 194 -18.84 29.24 26.68
C ALA A 194 -18.91 30.07 27.98
N LEU A 195 -17.96 31.00 28.22
CA LEU A 195 -17.76 31.69 29.50
C LEU A 195 -18.01 33.21 29.42
N GLY A 196 -18.10 33.75 28.24
CA GLY A 196 -18.08 35.19 28.00
C GLY A 196 -16.68 35.81 27.95
N ALA A 197 -16.55 36.93 27.26
CA ALA A 197 -15.25 37.59 27.02
C ALA A 197 -14.55 38.04 28.31
N ASP A 198 -15.29 38.62 29.24
CA ASP A 198 -14.75 39.19 30.49
C ASP A 198 -14.06 38.12 31.35
N THR A 199 -14.68 36.94 31.47
CA THR A 199 -14.12 35.81 32.23
C THR A 199 -12.79 35.34 31.60
N VAL A 200 -12.79 35.10 30.29
CA VAL A 200 -11.58 34.63 29.57
C VAL A 200 -10.46 35.68 29.63
N LEU A 201 -10.79 36.97 29.52
CA LEU A 201 -9.83 38.06 29.65
C LEU A 201 -9.24 38.16 31.05
N SER A 202 -10.06 37.96 32.09
CA SER A 202 -9.57 37.99 33.48
C SER A 202 -8.57 36.90 33.74
N GLU A 203 -8.81 35.71 33.22
CA GLU A 203 -7.90 34.54 33.32
C GLU A 203 -6.60 34.76 32.54
N VAL A 204 -6.68 35.28 31.30
CA VAL A 204 -5.50 35.63 30.47
C VAL A 204 -4.62 36.68 31.18
N ARG A 205 -5.24 37.66 31.84
CA ARG A 205 -4.51 38.70 32.60
C ARG A 205 -3.88 38.14 33.89
N ALA A 206 -4.55 37.19 34.56
CA ALA A 206 -4.10 36.63 35.84
C ALA A 206 -2.92 35.63 35.68
N HIS A 207 -2.91 34.87 34.63
CA HIS A 207 -1.94 33.75 34.49
C HIS A 207 -0.82 34.00 33.48
N GLY A 208 -0.88 35.05 32.68
CA GLY A 208 0.11 35.31 31.62
C GLY A 208 0.19 34.18 30.58
N VAL A 209 0.98 34.38 29.54
CA VAL A 209 1.27 33.33 28.53
C VAL A 209 2.54 32.59 28.97
N SER A 210 2.39 31.53 29.77
CA SER A 210 3.50 30.64 30.14
C SER A 210 3.38 29.29 29.38
N GLY A 211 4.40 28.91 28.64
CA GLY A 211 4.43 27.64 27.89
C GLY A 211 4.19 27.79 26.38
N ALA A 212 4.16 26.68 25.66
CA ALA A 212 3.81 26.67 24.25
C ALA A 212 2.36 27.14 24.08
N PRO A 213 2.08 28.17 23.27
CA PRO A 213 0.75 28.79 23.18
C PRO A 213 -0.38 27.81 22.89
N LEU A 214 -0.08 26.77 22.12
CA LEU A 214 -1.04 25.73 21.76
C LEU A 214 -1.36 24.81 22.93
N ASP A 215 -0.37 24.28 23.63
CA ASP A 215 -0.55 23.41 24.80
C ASP A 215 -1.28 24.17 25.91
N THR A 216 -0.97 25.45 26.08
CA THR A 216 -1.66 26.34 27.02
C THR A 216 -3.13 26.52 26.61
N ALA A 217 -3.41 26.76 25.32
CA ALA A 217 -4.78 26.93 24.83
C ALA A 217 -5.60 25.62 24.93
N ILE A 218 -5.00 24.49 24.56
CA ILE A 218 -5.67 23.17 24.71
C ILE A 218 -5.89 22.87 26.21
N GLY A 219 -4.90 23.06 27.06
CA GLY A 219 -4.99 22.86 28.49
C GLY A 219 -6.06 23.74 29.16
N ALA A 220 -6.14 24.98 28.75
CA ALA A 220 -7.18 25.89 29.21
C ALA A 220 -8.58 25.48 28.74
N ALA A 221 -8.74 25.03 27.48
CA ALA A 221 -10.00 24.49 27.01
C ALA A 221 -10.36 23.18 27.74
N PHE A 222 -9.38 22.32 27.97
CA PHE A 222 -9.55 21.06 28.71
C PHE A 222 -9.98 21.29 30.17
N SER A 223 -9.41 22.30 30.85
CA SER A 223 -9.74 22.62 32.26
C SER A 223 -11.19 23.11 32.46
N LEU A 224 -11.84 23.56 31.39
CA LEU A 224 -13.25 23.97 31.42
C LEU A 224 -14.22 22.79 31.26
N LEU A 225 -13.73 21.65 30.83
CA LEU A 225 -14.57 20.49 30.67
C LEU A 225 -15.06 19.98 32.03
N SER A 226 -16.28 19.49 32.08
CA SER A 226 -16.73 18.69 33.23
C SER A 226 -15.79 17.48 33.37
N GLN A 227 -15.70 16.92 34.57
CA GLN A 227 -14.90 15.71 34.78
C GLN A 227 -15.34 14.56 33.88
N ALA A 228 -16.63 14.46 33.56
CA ALA A 228 -17.16 13.49 32.62
C ALA A 228 -16.71 13.74 31.18
N ASP A 229 -16.74 15.00 30.73
CA ASP A 229 -16.31 15.38 29.36
C ASP A 229 -14.79 15.24 29.18
N ALA A 230 -14.01 15.59 30.20
CA ALA A 230 -12.57 15.39 30.20
C ALA A 230 -12.18 13.90 30.11
N ARG A 231 -12.88 13.02 30.86
CA ARG A 231 -12.70 11.57 30.73
C ARG A 231 -13.10 11.06 29.35
N ALA A 232 -14.21 11.56 28.80
CA ALA A 232 -14.66 11.20 27.48
C ALA A 232 -13.65 11.61 26.40
N LEU A 233 -13.10 12.83 26.46
CA LEU A 233 -12.05 13.28 25.52
C LEU A 233 -10.79 12.42 25.62
N THR A 234 -10.36 12.08 26.83
CA THR A 234 -9.24 11.16 27.05
C THR A 234 -9.55 9.77 26.48
N ALA A 235 -10.75 9.24 26.69
CA ALA A 235 -11.14 7.96 26.13
C ALA A 235 -11.17 7.99 24.58
N LEU A 236 -11.66 9.08 23.98
CA LEU A 236 -11.67 9.25 22.51
C LEU A 236 -10.27 9.37 21.90
N SER A 237 -9.24 9.69 22.69
CA SER A 237 -7.86 9.78 22.19
C SER A 237 -7.26 8.45 21.71
N VAL A 238 -7.96 7.34 21.94
CA VAL A 238 -7.57 6.01 21.42
C VAL A 238 -7.72 5.89 19.91
N PHE A 239 -8.63 6.69 19.30
CA PHE A 239 -8.85 6.67 17.86
C PHE A 239 -7.69 7.33 17.09
N ARG A 240 -7.19 6.62 16.09
CA ARG A 240 -6.15 7.10 15.17
C ARG A 240 -6.73 7.73 13.91
N ALA A 241 -7.94 7.30 13.53
CA ALA A 241 -8.67 7.79 12.37
C ALA A 241 -9.98 8.48 12.79
N SER A 242 -10.77 8.90 11.79
CA SER A 242 -12.13 9.37 12.05
C SER A 242 -13.03 8.22 12.51
N PHE A 243 -13.90 8.47 13.47
CA PHE A 243 -14.78 7.49 14.10
C PHE A 243 -16.25 7.90 14.05
N ASP A 244 -17.15 6.93 14.09
CA ASP A 244 -18.59 7.15 14.11
C ASP A 244 -19.16 7.17 15.56
N ALA A 245 -20.40 7.62 15.72
CA ALA A 245 -21.06 7.66 17.02
C ALA A 245 -21.17 6.28 17.72
N PRO A 246 -21.42 5.15 17.03
CA PRO A 246 -21.33 3.82 17.64
C PRO A 246 -19.94 3.47 18.19
N ALA A 247 -18.86 3.87 17.50
CA ALA A 247 -17.50 3.66 17.97
C ALA A 247 -17.20 4.52 19.21
N ALA A 248 -17.58 5.81 19.18
CA ALA A 248 -17.46 6.68 20.33
C ALA A 248 -18.18 6.12 21.55
N ARG A 249 -19.44 5.68 21.38
CA ARG A 249 -20.25 5.08 22.48
C ARG A 249 -19.61 3.84 23.08
N ALA A 250 -18.86 3.09 22.32
CA ALA A 250 -18.18 1.90 22.82
C ALA A 250 -17.02 2.21 23.76
N VAL A 251 -16.45 3.41 23.66
CA VAL A 251 -15.21 3.79 24.36
C VAL A 251 -15.50 4.71 25.54
N ILE A 252 -16.46 5.65 25.40
CA ILE A 252 -16.80 6.62 26.44
C ILE A 252 -17.75 6.06 27.46
N ASP A 253 -17.68 6.61 28.71
CA ASP A 253 -18.70 6.43 29.75
C ASP A 253 -19.73 7.56 29.62
N GLY A 254 -20.99 7.24 29.35
CA GLY A 254 -22.06 8.22 29.30
C GLY A 254 -22.74 8.40 27.95
N GLY A 255 -23.44 9.52 27.78
CA GLY A 255 -24.23 9.83 26.59
C GLY A 255 -23.39 10.40 25.44
N LEU A 256 -23.94 10.35 24.22
CA LEU A 256 -23.27 10.91 23.03
C LEU A 256 -23.36 12.44 22.94
N ASP A 257 -24.12 13.09 23.79
CA ASP A 257 -24.21 14.55 23.93
C ASP A 257 -22.85 15.21 24.25
N VAL A 258 -21.93 14.43 24.84
CA VAL A 258 -20.54 14.87 25.04
C VAL A 258 -19.83 15.21 23.71
N LEU A 259 -20.14 14.52 22.61
CA LEU A 259 -19.53 14.79 21.31
C LEU A 259 -19.88 16.18 20.79
N GLU A 260 -21.12 16.62 21.02
CA GLU A 260 -21.57 17.98 20.69
C GLU A 260 -20.84 19.02 21.55
N ARG A 261 -20.76 18.80 22.88
CA ARG A 261 -20.04 19.70 23.79
C ARG A 261 -18.56 19.82 23.46
N LEU A 262 -17.89 18.71 23.16
CA LEU A 262 -16.48 18.72 22.75
C LEU A 262 -16.27 19.41 21.40
N SER A 263 -17.23 19.25 20.48
CA SER A 263 -17.20 19.97 19.19
C SER A 263 -17.39 21.48 19.37
N LEU A 264 -18.31 21.91 20.23
CA LEU A 264 -18.50 23.32 20.58
C LEU A 264 -17.27 23.93 21.26
N ALA A 265 -16.55 23.12 22.05
CA ALA A 265 -15.27 23.50 22.65
C ALA A 265 -14.08 23.51 21.65
N SER A 266 -14.31 23.20 20.37
CA SER A 266 -13.27 23.06 19.32
C SER A 266 -12.20 21.99 19.63
N LEU A 267 -12.51 21.04 20.51
CA LEU A 267 -11.65 19.91 20.85
C LEU A 267 -11.96 18.67 20.01
N LEU A 268 -13.06 18.66 19.26
CA LEU A 268 -13.47 17.57 18.38
C LEU A 268 -13.99 18.15 17.06
N GLN A 269 -13.48 17.65 15.94
CA GLN A 269 -13.95 18.02 14.60
C GLN A 269 -15.09 17.11 14.15
N VAL A 270 -16.06 17.67 13.44
CA VAL A 270 -17.18 16.95 12.81
C VAL A 270 -16.95 16.89 11.30
N GLU A 271 -16.83 15.69 10.74
CA GLU A 271 -16.64 15.42 9.32
C GLU A 271 -17.86 14.66 8.78
N GLY A 272 -18.91 15.38 8.41
CA GLY A 272 -20.17 14.77 7.99
C GLY A 272 -20.86 13.99 9.11
N ARG A 273 -20.81 12.64 9.07
CA ARG A 273 -21.33 11.74 10.12
C ARG A 273 -20.24 11.16 11.02
N ALA A 274 -19.00 11.51 10.79
CA ALA A 274 -17.86 11.07 11.56
C ALA A 274 -17.28 12.20 12.41
N TYR A 275 -16.47 11.81 13.40
CA TYR A 275 -15.76 12.69 14.30
C TYR A 275 -14.26 12.42 14.18
N ARG A 276 -13.46 13.47 14.39
CA ARG A 276 -12.00 13.36 14.37
C ARG A 276 -11.38 14.23 15.45
N LEU A 277 -10.37 13.70 16.14
CA LEU A 277 -9.51 14.49 17.01
C LEU A 277 -8.32 15.03 16.19
N LEU A 278 -7.99 16.30 16.39
CA LEU A 278 -6.71 16.82 15.92
C LEU A 278 -5.57 16.16 16.70
N ASP A 279 -4.44 15.89 16.03
CA ASP A 279 -3.32 15.18 16.64
C ASP A 279 -2.81 15.84 17.93
N SER A 280 -2.68 17.18 17.91
CA SER A 280 -2.29 17.94 19.11
C SER A 280 -3.28 17.80 20.28
N VAL A 281 -4.58 17.74 19.99
CA VAL A 281 -5.61 17.52 21.02
C VAL A 281 -5.59 16.07 21.50
N ARG A 282 -5.43 15.10 20.60
CA ARG A 282 -5.29 13.67 20.91
C ARG A 282 -4.08 13.42 21.80
N ASP A 283 -2.91 13.97 21.43
CA ASP A 283 -1.68 13.79 22.18
C ASP A 283 -1.74 14.46 23.56
N PHE A 284 -2.36 15.64 23.65
CA PHE A 284 -2.62 16.29 24.93
C PHE A 284 -3.55 15.44 25.80
N ALA A 285 -4.69 15.01 25.28
CA ALA A 285 -5.69 14.24 26.00
C ALA A 285 -5.15 12.88 26.48
N SER A 286 -4.33 12.20 25.64
CA SER A 286 -3.74 10.91 25.99
C SER A 286 -2.78 10.98 27.19
N ARG A 287 -2.17 12.15 27.45
CA ARG A 287 -1.27 12.39 28.59
C ARG A 287 -1.99 12.73 29.90
N GLN A 288 -3.30 12.99 29.85
CA GLN A 288 -4.03 13.56 31.01
C GLN A 288 -4.62 12.54 31.99
N SER A 289 -4.62 11.24 31.69
CA SER A 289 -5.36 10.29 32.53
C SER A 289 -4.80 8.87 32.59
N ASN A 290 -4.92 8.27 33.79
CA ASN A 290 -4.67 6.84 34.02
C ASN A 290 -5.81 5.92 33.51
N HIS A 291 -6.91 6.49 32.96
CA HIS A 291 -8.06 5.73 32.46
C HIS A 291 -7.92 5.34 30.97
N LEU A 292 -6.79 5.65 30.33
CA LEU A 292 -6.56 5.35 28.92
C LEU A 292 -6.52 3.84 28.64
N GLU A 293 -6.02 3.05 29.58
CA GLU A 293 -5.96 1.58 29.43
C GLU A 293 -7.34 0.94 29.34
N GLU A 294 -8.30 1.42 30.14
CA GLU A 294 -9.68 0.95 30.06
C GLU A 294 -10.34 1.33 28.72
N ALA A 295 -10.08 2.54 28.25
CA ALA A 295 -10.55 3.00 26.93
C ALA A 295 -9.94 2.18 25.79
N ARG A 296 -8.65 1.84 25.84
CA ARG A 296 -7.99 0.95 24.89
C ARG A 296 -8.60 -0.44 24.88
N SER A 297 -8.88 -0.98 26.06
CA SER A 297 -9.54 -2.28 26.19
C SER A 297 -10.93 -2.27 25.53
N ARG A 298 -11.76 -1.28 25.83
CA ARG A 298 -13.09 -1.13 25.22
C ARG A 298 -13.02 -0.93 23.71
N HIS A 299 -12.06 -0.14 23.23
CA HIS A 299 -11.81 0.07 21.82
C HIS A 299 -11.45 -1.24 21.11
N ALA A 300 -10.51 -2.00 21.67
CA ALA A 300 -10.10 -3.28 21.14
C ALA A 300 -11.26 -4.30 21.11
N VAL A 301 -12.04 -4.37 22.19
CA VAL A 301 -13.26 -5.22 22.26
C VAL A 301 -14.29 -4.79 21.21
N PHE A 302 -14.49 -3.49 21.01
CA PHE A 302 -15.42 -2.99 19.99
C PHE A 302 -14.97 -3.37 18.57
N LEU A 303 -13.69 -3.24 18.26
CA LEU A 303 -13.12 -3.57 16.96
C LEU A 303 -13.08 -5.08 16.68
N ALA A 304 -12.92 -5.90 17.73
CA ALA A 304 -12.92 -7.35 17.63
C ALA A 304 -14.32 -7.97 17.43
N ARG A 305 -15.41 -7.18 17.55
CA ARG A 305 -16.77 -7.71 17.40
C ARG A 305 -16.98 -8.26 15.98
N PRO A 306 -17.53 -9.48 15.86
CA PRO A 306 -17.90 -10.03 14.56
C PRO A 306 -18.81 -9.07 13.80
N GLN A 307 -18.53 -8.85 12.53
CA GLN A 307 -19.44 -8.09 11.68
C GLN A 307 -20.74 -8.90 11.49
N PRO A 308 -21.92 -8.24 11.43
CA PRO A 308 -23.17 -8.97 11.27
C PRO A 308 -23.16 -9.78 9.97
N ALA A 309 -23.54 -11.05 10.05
CA ALA A 309 -23.57 -11.98 8.93
C ALA A 309 -24.45 -11.55 7.74
N ARG A 310 -25.27 -10.49 7.91
CA ARG A 310 -26.16 -9.91 6.90
C ARG A 310 -25.63 -8.61 6.27
N ALA A 311 -24.47 -8.09 6.71
CA ALA A 311 -23.87 -6.96 6.03
C ALA A 311 -23.38 -7.42 4.65
N ASP A 312 -23.65 -6.62 3.60
CA ASP A 312 -23.09 -6.90 2.29
C ASP A 312 -21.54 -6.76 2.34
N GLU A 313 -20.85 -7.53 1.48
CA GLU A 313 -19.39 -7.56 1.49
C GLU A 313 -18.78 -6.17 1.23
N VAL A 314 -19.44 -5.32 0.43
CA VAL A 314 -18.97 -3.97 0.05
C VAL A 314 -18.99 -3.04 1.26
N THR A 315 -20.12 -2.97 1.97
CA THR A 315 -20.28 -2.11 3.16
C THR A 315 -19.32 -2.56 4.28
N THR A 316 -19.18 -3.88 4.47
CA THR A 316 -18.25 -4.45 5.44
C THR A 316 -16.81 -4.07 5.10
N TRP A 317 -16.43 -4.15 3.82
CA TRP A 317 -15.11 -3.80 3.34
C TRP A 317 -14.76 -2.33 3.56
N ALA A 318 -15.63 -1.42 3.11
CA ALA A 318 -15.43 0.03 3.30
C ALA A 318 -15.26 0.40 4.79
N LYS A 319 -16.02 -0.25 5.66
CA LYS A 319 -15.96 -0.06 7.10
C LYS A 319 -14.67 -0.58 7.73
N LEU A 320 -14.19 -1.75 7.28
CA LEU A 320 -12.90 -2.28 7.72
C LEU A 320 -11.76 -1.37 7.27
N MET A 321 -11.80 -0.90 6.03
CA MET A 321 -10.81 0.01 5.47
C MET A 321 -10.68 1.30 6.27
N SER A 322 -11.80 1.93 6.61
CA SER A 322 -11.81 3.18 7.41
C SER A 322 -11.26 3.00 8.82
N ARG A 323 -11.21 1.77 9.34
CA ARG A 323 -10.75 1.42 10.70
C ARG A 323 -9.38 0.74 10.74
N ARG A 324 -8.68 0.69 9.62
CA ARG A 324 -7.40 -0.04 9.52
C ARG A 324 -6.39 0.37 10.58
N ASP A 325 -6.16 1.65 10.74
CA ASP A 325 -5.16 2.18 11.68
C ASP A 325 -5.59 1.95 13.14
N ASP A 326 -6.88 2.04 13.42
CA ASP A 326 -7.45 1.71 14.72
C ASP A 326 -7.34 0.20 15.03
N LEU A 327 -7.61 -0.67 14.06
CA LEU A 327 -7.45 -2.12 14.21
C LEU A 327 -6.00 -2.52 14.48
N LEU A 328 -5.04 -1.90 13.78
CA LEU A 328 -3.61 -2.14 14.02
C LEU A 328 -3.19 -1.67 15.41
N ALA A 329 -3.60 -0.45 15.82
CA ALA A 329 -3.30 0.07 17.14
C ALA A 329 -3.93 -0.80 18.26
N ALA A 330 -5.15 -1.27 18.05
CA ALA A 330 -5.82 -2.16 18.97
C ALA A 330 -5.13 -3.54 19.07
N TRP A 331 -4.66 -4.09 17.94
CA TRP A 331 -3.90 -5.33 17.91
C TRP A 331 -2.54 -5.18 18.62
N GLU A 332 -1.80 -4.10 18.38
CA GLU A 332 -0.52 -3.82 19.06
C GLU A 332 -0.69 -3.73 20.57
N TRP A 333 -1.73 -3.02 21.03
CA TRP A 333 -2.03 -2.92 22.47
C TRP A 333 -2.47 -4.28 23.05
N ALA A 334 -3.39 -5.00 22.37
CA ALA A 334 -3.92 -6.25 22.85
C ALA A 334 -2.85 -7.35 22.98
N ARG A 335 -1.81 -7.33 22.13
CA ARG A 335 -0.70 -8.28 22.14
C ARG A 335 0.00 -8.36 23.49
N GLU A 336 0.09 -7.26 24.20
CA GLU A 336 0.74 -7.19 25.51
C GLU A 336 -0.23 -7.48 26.68
N HIS A 337 -1.53 -7.35 26.44
CA HIS A 337 -2.52 -7.34 27.52
C HIS A 337 -3.55 -8.47 27.44
N HIS A 338 -3.95 -8.91 26.24
CA HIS A 338 -5.10 -9.80 26.02
C HIS A 338 -4.92 -10.77 24.85
N PRO A 339 -4.27 -11.95 25.03
CA PRO A 339 -3.97 -12.90 23.96
C PRO A 339 -5.17 -13.31 23.09
N ALA A 340 -6.32 -13.58 23.68
CA ALA A 340 -7.53 -13.98 22.96
C ALA A 340 -8.07 -12.83 22.06
N LEU A 341 -8.00 -11.60 22.56
CA LEU A 341 -8.43 -10.42 21.81
C LEU A 341 -7.46 -10.12 20.66
N THR A 342 -6.17 -10.31 20.88
CA THR A 342 -5.13 -10.18 19.84
C THR A 342 -5.43 -11.11 18.67
N ALA A 343 -5.75 -12.38 18.94
CA ALA A 343 -6.07 -13.34 17.89
C ALA A 343 -7.32 -12.95 17.09
N THR A 344 -8.37 -12.50 17.78
CA THR A 344 -9.60 -12.06 17.14
C THR A 344 -9.36 -10.82 16.25
N LEU A 345 -8.55 -9.87 16.72
CA LEU A 345 -8.16 -8.68 15.95
C LEU A 345 -7.28 -9.05 14.75
N ALA A 346 -6.36 -10.00 14.89
CA ALA A 346 -5.54 -10.48 13.79
C ALA A 346 -6.40 -11.15 12.69
N VAL A 347 -7.37 -11.97 13.08
CA VAL A 347 -8.34 -12.57 12.13
C VAL A 347 -9.21 -11.49 11.46
N THR A 348 -9.58 -10.42 12.19
CA THR A 348 -10.34 -9.29 11.64
C THR A 348 -9.49 -8.47 10.65
N LEU A 349 -8.19 -8.34 10.91
CA LEU A 349 -7.23 -7.65 10.02
C LEU A 349 -6.88 -8.46 8.76
N ASP A 350 -6.99 -9.80 8.81
CA ASP A 350 -6.54 -10.69 7.73
C ASP A 350 -7.12 -10.33 6.35
N PRO A 351 -8.44 -10.10 6.16
CA PRO A 351 -8.99 -9.71 4.86
C PRO A 351 -8.42 -8.38 4.33
N LEU A 352 -8.12 -7.43 5.22
CA LEU A 352 -7.51 -6.16 4.86
C LEU A 352 -6.06 -6.33 4.43
N LEU A 353 -5.29 -7.06 5.23
CA LEU A 353 -3.86 -7.19 5.01
C LEU A 353 -3.54 -8.10 3.82
N ILE A 354 -4.36 -9.11 3.55
CA ILE A 354 -4.17 -9.99 2.38
C ILE A 354 -4.46 -9.27 1.06
N THR A 355 -5.37 -8.28 1.07
CA THR A 355 -5.75 -7.55 -0.15
C THR A 355 -5.01 -6.24 -0.33
N GLN A 356 -4.64 -5.54 0.74
CA GLN A 356 -4.09 -4.18 0.69
C GLN A 356 -2.92 -3.94 1.65
N GLY A 357 -2.54 -4.95 2.42
CA GLY A 357 -1.46 -4.81 3.39
C GLY A 357 -0.09 -5.05 2.79
N PRO A 358 0.97 -4.45 3.37
CA PRO A 358 2.31 -4.96 3.18
C PRO A 358 2.37 -6.40 3.67
N GLU A 359 2.91 -7.30 2.85
CA GLU A 359 3.03 -8.71 3.23
C GLU A 359 3.73 -8.89 4.57
N GLU A 360 4.81 -8.15 4.79
CA GLU A 360 5.60 -8.27 6.02
C GLU A 360 4.83 -7.84 7.27
N LEU A 361 3.99 -6.80 7.16
CA LEU A 361 3.08 -6.44 8.23
C LEU A 361 2.07 -7.55 8.47
N HIS A 362 1.50 -8.11 7.39
CA HIS A 362 0.55 -9.21 7.49
C HIS A 362 1.19 -10.44 8.15
N ARG A 363 2.36 -10.87 7.66
CA ARG A 363 3.11 -11.98 8.26
C ARG A 363 3.50 -11.71 9.72
N ARG A 364 3.94 -10.50 10.04
CA ARG A 364 4.26 -10.10 11.41
C ARG A 364 3.02 -10.22 12.31
N VAL A 365 1.87 -9.68 11.89
CA VAL A 365 0.61 -9.79 12.64
C VAL A 365 0.26 -11.25 12.91
N LEU A 366 0.36 -12.12 11.89
CA LEU A 366 0.05 -13.54 12.03
C LEU A 366 1.07 -14.27 12.91
N LEU A 367 2.37 -14.08 12.69
CA LEU A 367 3.44 -14.79 13.43
C LEU A 367 3.52 -14.35 14.89
N ASP A 368 3.47 -13.04 15.16
CA ASP A 368 3.46 -12.53 16.54
C ASP A 368 2.25 -13.07 17.30
N THR A 369 1.08 -13.10 16.65
CA THR A 369 -0.14 -13.65 17.26
C THR A 369 -0.02 -15.16 17.51
N LEU A 370 0.49 -15.92 16.53
CA LEU A 370 0.69 -17.38 16.66
C LEU A 370 1.71 -17.75 17.73
N SER A 371 2.64 -16.84 18.09
CA SER A 371 3.62 -17.04 19.17
C SER A 371 3.02 -16.95 20.57
N LEU A 372 1.79 -16.47 20.72
CA LEU A 372 1.13 -16.34 22.01
C LEU A 372 0.84 -17.72 22.64
N PRO A 373 1.10 -17.91 23.95
CA PRO A 373 1.07 -19.25 24.58
C PRO A 373 -0.33 -19.84 24.75
N SER A 374 -1.36 -19.02 24.80
CA SER A 374 -2.72 -19.45 25.19
C SER A 374 -3.75 -19.03 24.13
N LEU A 375 -3.57 -19.49 22.89
CA LEU A 375 -4.55 -19.28 21.83
C LEU A 375 -5.59 -20.39 21.82
N GLU A 376 -6.85 -20.01 21.70
CA GLU A 376 -7.93 -20.94 21.45
C GLU A 376 -7.66 -21.72 20.14
N PRO A 377 -7.85 -23.05 20.14
CA PRO A 377 -7.51 -23.89 18.97
C PRO A 377 -8.16 -23.42 17.67
N SER A 378 -9.41 -22.96 17.70
CA SER A 378 -10.14 -22.46 16.53
C SER A 378 -9.47 -21.23 15.92
N LEU A 379 -9.07 -20.26 16.74
CA LEU A 379 -8.37 -19.05 16.29
C LEU A 379 -6.96 -19.36 15.79
N ARG A 380 -6.27 -20.32 16.44
CA ARG A 380 -4.94 -20.76 15.97
C ARG A 380 -5.03 -21.40 14.59
N ILE A 381 -6.07 -22.21 14.34
CA ILE A 381 -6.31 -22.82 13.03
C ILE A 381 -6.56 -21.73 11.98
N ASP A 382 -7.44 -20.78 12.25
CA ASP A 382 -7.76 -19.69 11.33
C ASP A 382 -6.52 -18.86 10.98
N LEU A 383 -5.65 -18.56 11.96
CA LEU A 383 -4.38 -17.84 11.75
C LEU A 383 -3.37 -18.66 10.92
N LEU A 384 -3.28 -19.98 11.15
CA LEU A 384 -2.41 -20.86 10.37
C LEU A 384 -2.88 -20.96 8.92
N LEU A 385 -4.19 -21.08 8.69
CA LEU A 385 -4.76 -21.08 7.34
C LEU A 385 -4.49 -19.72 6.64
N SER A 386 -4.57 -18.62 7.37
CA SER A 386 -4.22 -17.29 6.82
C SER A 386 -2.74 -17.18 6.47
N LEU A 387 -1.84 -17.67 7.32
CA LEU A 387 -0.39 -17.67 7.06
C LEU A 387 -0.05 -18.49 5.80
N GLY A 388 -0.60 -19.69 5.68
CA GLY A 388 -0.40 -20.52 4.49
C GLY A 388 -0.93 -19.86 3.21
N ARG A 389 -2.09 -19.15 3.28
CA ARG A 389 -2.62 -18.39 2.14
C ARG A 389 -1.71 -17.25 1.71
N VAL A 390 -1.14 -16.51 2.67
CA VAL A 390 -0.17 -15.45 2.37
C VAL A 390 1.03 -16.01 1.61
N ASP A 391 1.56 -17.15 2.04
CA ASP A 391 2.69 -17.78 1.37
C ASP A 391 2.31 -18.34 -0.02
N ALA A 392 1.13 -18.97 -0.15
CA ALA A 392 0.65 -19.52 -1.42
C ALA A 392 0.39 -18.43 -2.49
N ILE A 393 -0.23 -17.29 -2.11
CA ILE A 393 -0.46 -16.16 -3.03
C ILE A 393 0.86 -15.61 -3.59
N ARG A 394 1.95 -15.77 -2.84
CA ARG A 394 3.31 -15.35 -3.22
C ARG A 394 4.12 -16.41 -3.97
N GLY A 395 3.49 -17.49 -4.37
CA GLY A 395 4.16 -18.59 -5.08
C GLY A 395 5.09 -19.42 -4.20
N ARG A 396 5.07 -19.26 -2.88
CA ARG A 396 5.86 -20.04 -1.90
C ARG A 396 5.04 -21.24 -1.40
N PHE A 397 4.76 -22.15 -2.30
CA PHE A 397 3.84 -23.25 -2.00
C PHE A 397 4.42 -24.25 -1.01
N ARG A 398 5.75 -24.48 -1.00
CA ARG A 398 6.41 -25.35 0.01
C ARG A 398 6.31 -24.77 1.41
N GLU A 399 6.52 -23.47 1.56
CA GLU A 399 6.38 -22.80 2.86
C GLU A 399 4.92 -22.85 3.34
N ALA A 400 3.94 -22.72 2.42
CA ALA A 400 2.52 -22.76 2.72
C ALA A 400 2.04 -24.13 3.26
N LEU A 401 2.68 -25.23 2.88
CA LEU A 401 2.29 -26.56 3.35
C LEU A 401 2.38 -26.70 4.87
N THR A 402 3.46 -26.20 5.48
CA THR A 402 3.68 -26.33 6.93
C THR A 402 2.54 -25.77 7.77
N PRO A 403 2.10 -24.52 7.60
CA PRO A 403 0.97 -23.99 8.36
C PRO A 403 -0.36 -24.69 8.01
N PHE A 404 -0.59 -25.10 6.76
CA PHE A 404 -1.81 -25.85 6.39
C PHE A 404 -1.87 -27.23 7.05
N GLU A 405 -0.75 -27.97 7.08
CA GLU A 405 -0.66 -29.26 7.77
C GLU A 405 -0.82 -29.11 9.30
N GLN A 406 -0.25 -28.06 9.88
CA GLN A 406 -0.45 -27.76 11.31
C GLN A 406 -1.92 -27.45 11.60
N ALA A 407 -2.58 -26.64 10.74
CA ALA A 407 -3.99 -26.34 10.86
C ALA A 407 -4.85 -27.61 10.79
N LEU A 408 -4.54 -28.51 9.85
CA LEU A 408 -5.25 -29.78 9.71
C LEU A 408 -5.13 -30.64 10.97
N ARG A 409 -3.89 -30.87 11.45
CA ARG A 409 -3.66 -31.66 12.67
C ARG A 409 -4.40 -31.10 13.89
N LEU A 410 -4.41 -29.77 14.05
CA LEU A 410 -5.12 -29.11 15.14
C LEU A 410 -6.64 -29.21 14.99
N ALA A 411 -7.15 -29.09 13.74
CA ALA A 411 -8.58 -29.22 13.48
C ALA A 411 -9.08 -30.65 13.75
N GLU A 412 -8.32 -31.66 13.36
CA GLU A 412 -8.63 -33.08 13.64
C GLU A 412 -8.61 -33.39 15.16
N ALA A 413 -7.66 -32.81 15.89
CA ALA A 413 -7.54 -33.02 17.34
C ALA A 413 -8.66 -32.33 18.16
N ASN A 414 -9.37 -31.36 17.59
CA ASN A 414 -10.37 -30.56 18.30
C ASN A 414 -11.78 -30.66 17.72
N ASP A 415 -12.10 -31.75 17.00
CA ASP A 415 -13.40 -31.97 16.33
C ASP A 415 -13.86 -30.76 15.49
N GLY A 416 -12.92 -30.12 14.81
CA GLY A 416 -13.12 -28.86 14.11
C GLY A 416 -13.74 -29.01 12.73
N ASP A 417 -14.91 -29.53 12.64
CA ASP A 417 -15.72 -29.89 11.46
C ASP A 417 -15.41 -29.15 10.16
N GLY A 418 -15.82 -27.88 10.06
CA GLY A 418 -15.62 -27.08 8.86
C GLY A 418 -14.13 -26.77 8.60
N ARG A 419 -13.33 -26.56 9.65
CA ARG A 419 -11.90 -26.20 9.52
C ARG A 419 -11.04 -27.36 9.00
N ILE A 420 -11.41 -28.63 9.26
CA ILE A 420 -10.79 -29.79 8.64
C ILE A 420 -10.96 -29.71 7.11
N GLY A 421 -12.18 -29.46 6.65
CA GLY A 421 -12.48 -29.34 5.21
C GLY A 421 -11.73 -28.18 4.54
N TRP A 422 -11.64 -27.03 5.17
CA TRP A 422 -10.87 -25.88 4.67
C TRP A 422 -9.37 -26.16 4.62
N SER A 423 -8.81 -26.84 5.63
CA SER A 423 -7.40 -27.26 5.63
C SER A 423 -7.07 -28.19 4.46
N HIS A 424 -7.94 -29.17 4.20
CA HIS A 424 -7.83 -30.03 3.03
C HIS A 424 -7.92 -29.27 1.70
N ALA A 425 -8.85 -28.34 1.56
CA ALA A 425 -8.99 -27.53 0.34
C ALA A 425 -7.73 -26.70 0.06
N PHE A 426 -7.14 -26.06 1.08
CA PHE A 426 -5.92 -25.29 0.93
C PHE A 426 -4.68 -26.16 0.69
N LEU A 427 -4.59 -27.37 1.27
CA LEU A 427 -3.54 -28.33 0.95
C LEU A 427 -3.61 -28.76 -0.52
N CYS A 428 -4.80 -29.07 -1.04
CA CYS A 428 -4.97 -29.35 -2.47
C CYS A 428 -4.44 -28.19 -3.33
N PHE A 429 -4.73 -26.96 -2.93
CA PHE A 429 -4.32 -25.76 -3.64
C PHE A 429 -2.78 -25.59 -3.66
N ALA A 430 -2.10 -25.86 -2.54
CA ALA A 430 -0.66 -25.72 -2.42
C ALA A 430 0.13 -26.90 -3.03
N LEU A 431 -0.40 -28.12 -2.99
CA LEU A 431 0.26 -29.31 -3.53
C LEU A 431 0.29 -29.36 -5.06
N ARG A 432 -0.75 -28.81 -5.72
CA ARG A 432 -0.86 -28.77 -7.18
C ARG A 432 0.34 -28.08 -7.86
N PRO A 433 0.74 -26.87 -7.48
CA PRO A 433 1.89 -26.19 -8.10
C PRO A 433 3.22 -26.94 -7.88
N LEU A 434 3.31 -27.72 -6.81
CA LEU A 434 4.48 -28.55 -6.51
C LEU A 434 4.52 -29.86 -7.32
N GLY A 435 3.51 -30.11 -8.17
CA GLY A 435 3.40 -31.33 -8.98
C GLY A 435 2.99 -32.58 -8.19
N ARG A 436 2.55 -32.43 -6.92
CA ARG A 436 2.09 -33.53 -6.06
C ARG A 436 0.59 -33.80 -6.30
N PHE A 437 0.28 -34.23 -7.53
CA PHE A 437 -1.12 -34.26 -8.02
C PHE A 437 -1.98 -35.29 -7.31
N ASP A 438 -1.44 -36.51 -7.01
CA ASP A 438 -2.21 -37.54 -6.33
C ASP A 438 -2.61 -37.13 -4.92
N GLU A 439 -1.68 -36.55 -4.16
CA GLU A 439 -1.94 -36.05 -2.82
C GLU A 439 -2.92 -34.83 -2.87
N ALA A 440 -2.75 -33.92 -3.83
CA ALA A 440 -3.68 -32.82 -4.04
C ALA A 440 -5.10 -33.33 -4.29
N ARG A 441 -5.25 -34.39 -5.10
CA ARG A 441 -6.55 -35.00 -5.40
C ARG A 441 -7.19 -35.60 -4.15
N GLU A 442 -6.44 -36.36 -3.35
CA GLU A 442 -6.91 -36.93 -2.09
C GLU A 442 -7.46 -35.84 -1.17
N HIS A 443 -6.69 -34.77 -0.95
CA HIS A 443 -7.11 -33.65 -0.14
C HIS A 443 -8.33 -32.95 -0.71
N GLY A 444 -8.41 -32.70 -2.01
CA GLY A 444 -9.57 -32.08 -2.67
C GLY A 444 -10.85 -32.90 -2.51
N LEU A 445 -10.76 -34.21 -2.70
CA LEU A 445 -11.91 -35.11 -2.51
C LEU A 445 -12.37 -35.16 -1.05
N ARG A 446 -11.43 -35.16 -0.11
CA ARG A 446 -11.76 -35.15 1.32
C ARG A 446 -12.43 -33.84 1.75
N ALA A 447 -12.01 -32.71 1.19
CA ALA A 447 -12.68 -31.43 1.41
C ALA A 447 -14.14 -31.45 0.93
N LEU A 448 -14.40 -32.03 -0.25
CA LEU A 448 -15.78 -32.15 -0.79
C LEU A 448 -16.65 -33.13 0.02
N GLU A 449 -16.10 -34.22 0.51
CA GLU A 449 -16.82 -35.16 1.37
C GLU A 449 -17.28 -34.46 2.66
N LEU A 450 -16.38 -33.75 3.32
CA LEU A 450 -16.68 -32.97 4.51
C LEU A 450 -17.67 -31.82 4.23
N ALA A 451 -17.56 -31.14 3.09
CA ALA A 451 -18.48 -30.10 2.70
C ALA A 451 -19.92 -30.60 2.52
N LYS A 452 -20.10 -31.83 2.03
CA LYS A 452 -21.42 -32.45 1.90
C LYS A 452 -22.02 -32.79 3.27
N THR A 453 -21.22 -33.31 4.20
CA THR A 453 -21.67 -33.66 5.55
C THR A 453 -22.06 -32.43 6.35
N THR A 454 -21.27 -31.35 6.27
CA THR A 454 -21.53 -30.08 6.98
C THR A 454 -22.54 -29.17 6.25
N ARG A 455 -22.93 -29.48 5.01
CA ARG A 455 -23.77 -28.64 4.14
C ARG A 455 -23.17 -27.23 3.92
N ASP A 456 -21.86 -27.13 3.93
CA ASP A 456 -21.14 -25.89 3.71
C ASP A 456 -20.92 -25.64 2.21
N HIS A 457 -21.82 -24.84 1.60
CA HIS A 457 -21.72 -24.49 0.18
C HIS A 457 -20.45 -23.67 -0.15
N ARG A 458 -19.88 -22.91 0.79
CA ARG A 458 -18.61 -22.22 0.57
C ARG A 458 -17.46 -23.22 0.43
N LEU A 459 -17.43 -24.21 1.28
CA LEU A 459 -16.43 -25.28 1.22
C LEU A 459 -16.63 -26.14 -0.04
N VAL A 460 -17.87 -26.41 -0.47
CA VAL A 460 -18.13 -27.06 -1.77
C VAL A 460 -17.50 -26.24 -2.90
N ALA A 461 -17.73 -24.93 -2.93
CA ALA A 461 -17.20 -24.06 -3.96
C ALA A 461 -15.66 -24.09 -3.98
N MET A 462 -15.01 -24.02 -2.81
CA MET A 462 -13.57 -24.06 -2.70
C MET A 462 -12.97 -25.42 -3.11
N GLY A 463 -13.57 -26.53 -2.68
CA GLY A 463 -13.12 -27.89 -3.05
C GLY A 463 -13.25 -28.16 -4.55
N GLU A 464 -14.38 -27.76 -5.16
CA GLU A 464 -14.58 -27.85 -6.62
C GLU A 464 -13.60 -26.96 -7.40
N GLN A 465 -13.31 -25.74 -6.92
CA GLN A 465 -12.26 -24.90 -7.53
C GLN A 465 -10.88 -25.55 -7.46
N ALA A 466 -10.51 -26.11 -6.30
CA ALA A 466 -9.21 -26.75 -6.11
C ALA A 466 -9.05 -27.96 -7.05
N LEU A 467 -10.07 -28.85 -7.12
CA LEU A 467 -10.07 -29.99 -8.02
C LEU A 467 -10.15 -29.58 -9.51
N GLY A 468 -10.90 -28.53 -9.82
CA GLY A 468 -10.97 -28.00 -11.19
C GLY A 468 -9.61 -27.44 -11.66
N ARG A 469 -8.89 -26.74 -10.81
CA ARG A 469 -7.53 -26.31 -11.13
C ARG A 469 -6.51 -27.46 -11.21
N LEU A 470 -6.71 -28.50 -10.43
CA LEU A 470 -5.92 -29.73 -10.52
C LEU A 470 -6.15 -30.43 -11.86
N ALA A 471 -7.41 -30.67 -12.23
CA ALA A 471 -7.77 -31.26 -13.51
C ALA A 471 -7.24 -30.44 -14.71
N HIS A 472 -7.30 -29.11 -14.62
CA HIS A 472 -6.70 -28.20 -15.61
C HIS A 472 -5.17 -28.44 -15.75
N ALA A 473 -4.46 -28.53 -14.63
CA ALA A 473 -3.02 -28.76 -14.61
C ALA A 473 -2.63 -30.14 -15.17
N GLU A 474 -3.50 -31.12 -15.05
CA GLU A 474 -3.35 -32.47 -15.64
C GLU A 474 -3.76 -32.53 -17.12
N GLY A 475 -4.36 -31.48 -17.65
CA GLY A 475 -4.84 -31.39 -19.04
C GLY A 475 -6.25 -31.95 -19.26
N ASP A 476 -6.95 -32.38 -18.21
CA ASP A 476 -8.37 -32.78 -18.30
C ASP A 476 -9.28 -31.54 -18.24
N LEU A 477 -9.37 -30.87 -19.40
CA LEU A 477 -10.12 -29.62 -19.52
C LEU A 477 -11.64 -29.82 -19.41
N ASP A 478 -12.17 -31.03 -19.68
CA ASP A 478 -13.60 -31.33 -19.51
C ASP A 478 -13.94 -31.49 -18.02
N ALA A 479 -13.17 -32.24 -17.27
CA ALA A 479 -13.33 -32.34 -15.82
C ALA A 479 -13.14 -30.97 -15.13
N ALA A 480 -12.14 -30.18 -15.55
CA ALA A 480 -11.91 -28.83 -15.07
C ALA A 480 -13.10 -27.92 -15.30
N THR A 481 -13.65 -27.88 -16.53
CA THR A 481 -14.83 -27.10 -16.88
C THR A 481 -16.05 -27.49 -16.02
N ALA A 482 -16.29 -28.78 -15.84
CA ALA A 482 -17.40 -29.27 -15.04
C ALA A 482 -17.25 -28.88 -13.56
N ALA A 483 -16.05 -29.00 -12.99
CA ALA A 483 -15.75 -28.63 -11.60
C ALA A 483 -15.93 -27.11 -11.38
N GLN A 484 -15.43 -26.25 -12.28
CA GLN A 484 -15.59 -24.79 -12.14
C GLN A 484 -17.06 -24.35 -12.23
N ARG A 485 -17.88 -24.98 -13.07
CA ARG A 485 -19.34 -24.71 -13.11
C ARG A 485 -20.03 -25.13 -11.81
N ARG A 486 -19.65 -26.26 -11.21
CA ARG A 486 -20.18 -26.67 -9.90
C ARG A 486 -19.74 -25.69 -8.81
N ALA A 487 -18.50 -25.21 -8.87
CA ALA A 487 -17.98 -24.18 -7.95
C ALA A 487 -18.80 -22.88 -8.04
N GLN A 488 -19.10 -22.39 -9.26
CA GLN A 488 -19.96 -21.21 -9.47
C GLN A 488 -21.33 -21.39 -8.83
N THR A 489 -21.96 -22.54 -9.07
CA THR A 489 -23.29 -22.84 -8.52
C THR A 489 -23.26 -22.86 -6.99
N ALA A 490 -22.26 -23.52 -6.40
CA ALA A 490 -22.10 -23.60 -4.96
C ALA A 490 -21.82 -22.23 -4.34
N ALA A 491 -20.97 -21.41 -4.97
CA ALA A 491 -20.67 -20.06 -4.53
C ALA A 491 -21.90 -19.14 -4.55
N ALA A 492 -22.74 -19.25 -5.58
CA ALA A 492 -24.01 -18.52 -5.68
C ALA A 492 -24.98 -18.92 -4.56
N LEU A 493 -25.12 -20.23 -4.28
CA LEU A 493 -25.93 -20.75 -3.17
C LEU A 493 -25.42 -20.26 -1.81
N ALA A 494 -24.10 -20.17 -1.67
CA ALA A 494 -23.44 -19.66 -0.45
C ALA A 494 -23.52 -18.13 -0.29
N LYS A 495 -24.03 -17.41 -1.29
CA LYS A 495 -23.97 -15.94 -1.37
C LYS A 495 -22.54 -15.42 -1.16
N ALA A 496 -21.58 -16.07 -1.81
CA ALA A 496 -20.16 -15.78 -1.73
C ALA A 496 -19.65 -15.24 -3.07
N PRO A 497 -19.92 -13.97 -3.40
CA PRO A 497 -19.63 -13.39 -4.71
C PRO A 497 -18.15 -13.49 -5.08
N ARG A 498 -17.23 -13.31 -4.14
CA ARG A 498 -15.79 -13.47 -4.42
C ARG A 498 -15.45 -14.88 -4.92
N LEU A 499 -15.98 -15.93 -4.30
CA LEU A 499 -15.77 -17.30 -4.75
C LEU A 499 -16.42 -17.57 -6.13
N GLU A 500 -17.58 -16.96 -6.39
CA GLU A 500 -18.25 -17.03 -7.70
C GLU A 500 -17.39 -16.37 -8.79
N GLY A 501 -16.84 -15.19 -8.52
CA GLY A 501 -15.92 -14.49 -9.43
C GLY A 501 -14.65 -15.29 -9.73
N ILE A 502 -14.03 -15.88 -8.71
CA ILE A 502 -12.83 -16.73 -8.87
C ILE A 502 -13.15 -17.97 -9.72
N ALA A 503 -14.26 -18.64 -9.46
CA ALA A 503 -14.68 -19.79 -10.27
C ALA A 503 -14.96 -19.40 -11.73
N SER A 504 -15.50 -18.21 -11.96
CA SER A 504 -15.72 -17.67 -13.32
C SER A 504 -14.41 -17.38 -14.03
N CYS A 505 -13.43 -16.82 -13.34
CA CYS A 505 -12.09 -16.56 -13.88
C CYS A 505 -11.38 -17.88 -14.26
N ASN A 506 -11.36 -18.86 -13.33
CA ASN A 506 -10.78 -20.19 -13.58
C ASN A 506 -11.49 -20.92 -14.73
N LEU A 507 -12.80 -20.76 -14.86
CA LEU A 507 -13.57 -21.31 -15.99
C LEU A 507 -13.13 -20.65 -17.31
N GLY A 508 -12.96 -19.33 -17.32
CA GLY A 508 -12.48 -18.58 -18.48
C GLY A 508 -11.11 -19.06 -18.94
N GLU A 509 -10.17 -19.24 -18.02
CA GLU A 509 -8.84 -19.80 -18.29
C GLU A 509 -8.92 -21.22 -18.88
N THR A 510 -9.77 -22.07 -18.31
CA THR A 510 -9.95 -23.43 -18.77
C THR A 510 -10.53 -23.48 -20.19
N LEU A 511 -11.54 -22.64 -20.48
CA LEU A 511 -12.15 -22.54 -21.81
C LEU A 511 -11.20 -21.94 -22.85
N GLU A 512 -10.34 -20.98 -22.45
CA GLU A 512 -9.25 -20.45 -23.30
C GLU A 512 -8.33 -21.61 -23.75
N HIS A 513 -7.86 -22.44 -22.82
CA HIS A 513 -6.97 -23.55 -23.14
C HIS A 513 -7.66 -24.64 -23.97
N ARG A 514 -8.98 -24.76 -23.85
CA ARG A 514 -9.80 -25.66 -24.68
C ARG A 514 -10.02 -25.13 -26.09
N GLY A 515 -9.75 -23.85 -26.33
CA GLY A 515 -10.00 -23.16 -27.61
C GLY A 515 -11.41 -22.59 -27.74
N ASP A 516 -12.24 -22.64 -26.69
CA ASP A 516 -13.57 -22.05 -26.63
C ASP A 516 -13.46 -20.56 -26.22
N VAL A 517 -13.10 -19.72 -27.20
CA VAL A 517 -12.85 -18.29 -26.97
C VAL A 517 -14.12 -17.54 -26.55
N GLU A 518 -15.27 -17.88 -27.13
CA GLU A 518 -16.53 -17.20 -26.77
C GLU A 518 -16.99 -17.60 -25.38
N GLY A 519 -16.95 -18.86 -25.03
CA GLY A 519 -17.24 -19.32 -23.67
C GLY A 519 -16.27 -18.73 -22.63
N ALA A 520 -14.99 -18.55 -22.99
CA ALA A 520 -14.01 -17.90 -22.14
C ALA A 520 -14.38 -16.43 -21.88
N ARG A 521 -14.77 -15.67 -22.93
CA ARG A 521 -15.20 -14.27 -22.80
C ARG A 521 -16.44 -14.12 -21.91
N GLU A 522 -17.44 -14.99 -22.09
CA GLU A 522 -18.65 -14.97 -21.25
C GLU A 522 -18.32 -15.24 -19.78
N ALA A 523 -17.47 -16.23 -19.50
CA ALA A 523 -17.05 -16.56 -18.15
C ALA A 523 -16.27 -15.40 -17.49
N LEU A 524 -15.33 -14.78 -18.22
CA LEU A 524 -14.56 -13.64 -17.73
C LEU A 524 -15.45 -12.40 -17.53
N ALA A 525 -16.38 -12.11 -18.44
CA ALA A 525 -17.33 -11.00 -18.30
C ALA A 525 -18.20 -11.16 -17.04
N ARG A 526 -18.65 -12.39 -16.74
CA ARG A 526 -19.36 -12.68 -15.49
C ARG A 526 -18.49 -12.44 -14.28
N GLY A 527 -17.25 -12.94 -14.27
CA GLY A 527 -16.29 -12.69 -13.20
C GLY A 527 -16.04 -11.21 -12.96
N ARG A 528 -15.87 -10.43 -14.05
CA ARG A 528 -15.70 -8.97 -14.00
C ARG A 528 -16.89 -8.29 -13.34
N ALA A 529 -18.11 -8.62 -13.73
CA ALA A 529 -19.31 -8.03 -13.14
C ALA A 529 -19.39 -8.31 -11.63
N VAL A 530 -19.06 -9.53 -11.21
CA VAL A 530 -19.03 -9.90 -9.78
C VAL A 530 -17.96 -9.13 -9.02
N PHE A 531 -16.70 -9.14 -9.48
CA PHE A 531 -15.60 -8.45 -8.79
C PHE A 531 -15.81 -6.94 -8.75
N ALA A 532 -16.36 -6.34 -9.81
CA ALA A 532 -16.71 -4.92 -9.82
C ALA A 532 -17.79 -4.59 -8.78
N SER A 533 -18.78 -5.47 -8.59
CA SER A 533 -19.85 -5.26 -7.61
C SER A 533 -19.37 -5.26 -6.15
N ILE A 534 -18.24 -5.94 -5.86
CA ILE A 534 -17.64 -6.03 -4.54
C ILE A 534 -16.33 -5.22 -4.41
N HIS A 535 -16.01 -4.41 -5.42
CA HIS A 535 -14.78 -3.60 -5.48
C HIS A 535 -13.50 -4.42 -5.21
N ASP A 536 -13.42 -5.62 -5.79
CA ASP A 536 -12.25 -6.51 -5.65
C ASP A 536 -11.24 -6.25 -6.77
N ASP A 537 -10.47 -5.16 -6.61
CA ASP A 537 -9.50 -4.72 -7.61
C ASP A 537 -8.38 -5.74 -7.85
N PHE A 538 -8.05 -6.56 -6.83
CA PHE A 538 -7.04 -7.62 -6.98
C PHE A 538 -7.46 -8.64 -8.05
N HIS A 539 -8.67 -9.16 -7.94
CA HIS A 539 -9.17 -10.13 -8.92
C HIS A 539 -9.56 -9.47 -10.25
N LEU A 540 -9.94 -8.19 -10.26
CA LEU A 540 -10.16 -7.44 -11.51
C LEU A 540 -8.87 -7.30 -12.32
N ALA A 541 -7.73 -7.03 -11.69
CA ALA A 541 -6.44 -6.97 -12.37
C ALA A 541 -6.02 -8.33 -12.91
N ARG A 542 -6.16 -9.40 -12.12
CA ARG A 542 -5.88 -10.78 -12.58
C ARG A 542 -6.77 -11.18 -13.76
N LEU A 543 -8.04 -10.84 -13.71
CA LEU A 543 -8.97 -11.11 -14.80
C LEU A 543 -8.60 -10.34 -16.09
N ALA A 544 -8.10 -9.09 -15.95
CA ALA A 544 -7.62 -8.33 -17.10
C ALA A 544 -6.46 -9.02 -17.83
N VAL A 545 -5.61 -9.78 -17.11
CA VAL A 545 -4.55 -10.60 -17.74
C VAL A 545 -5.15 -11.66 -18.64
N HIS A 546 -6.18 -12.40 -18.18
CA HIS A 546 -6.83 -13.44 -18.99
C HIS A 546 -7.54 -12.83 -20.22
N GLU A 547 -8.22 -11.69 -20.08
CA GLU A 547 -8.86 -10.99 -21.20
C GLU A 547 -7.80 -10.49 -22.22
N ALA A 548 -6.68 -9.94 -21.75
CA ALA A 548 -5.60 -9.49 -22.59
C ALA A 548 -4.93 -10.65 -23.34
N ARG A 549 -4.80 -11.83 -22.70
CA ARG A 549 -4.32 -13.06 -23.34
C ARG A 549 -5.26 -13.53 -24.46
N LEU A 550 -6.56 -13.47 -24.28
CA LEU A 550 -7.52 -13.82 -25.34
C LEU A 550 -7.41 -12.90 -26.56
N SER A 551 -7.02 -11.65 -26.38
CA SER A 551 -6.83 -10.70 -27.47
C SER A 551 -5.43 -10.79 -28.11
N MET A 552 -4.43 -11.32 -27.39
CA MET A 552 -3.01 -11.36 -27.73
C MET A 552 -2.42 -10.00 -28.14
N GLN A 553 -3.03 -8.89 -27.70
CA GLN A 553 -2.56 -7.54 -27.99
C GLN A 553 -1.52 -7.09 -26.98
N ALA A 554 -0.30 -6.81 -27.41
CA ALA A 554 0.79 -6.40 -26.54
C ALA A 554 0.48 -5.17 -25.67
N PRO A 555 -0.20 -4.10 -26.15
CA PRO A 555 -0.60 -2.99 -25.27
C PRO A 555 -1.50 -3.40 -24.11
N ALA A 556 -2.52 -4.23 -24.38
CA ALA A 556 -3.44 -4.72 -23.34
C ALA A 556 -2.73 -5.63 -22.33
N LEU A 557 -1.79 -6.46 -22.79
CA LEU A 557 -0.97 -7.31 -21.93
C LEU A 557 -0.01 -6.49 -21.06
N LEU A 558 0.54 -5.38 -21.58
CA LEU A 558 1.40 -4.48 -20.80
C LEU A 558 0.61 -3.74 -19.73
N GLU A 559 -0.57 -3.23 -20.05
CA GLU A 559 -1.47 -2.60 -19.07
C GLU A 559 -1.89 -3.58 -17.98
N ALA A 560 -2.29 -4.81 -18.35
CA ALA A 560 -2.63 -5.85 -17.40
C ALA A 560 -1.43 -6.29 -16.55
N LEU A 561 -0.22 -6.38 -17.14
CA LEU A 561 1.02 -6.65 -16.41
C LEU A 561 1.30 -5.57 -15.37
N GLU A 562 1.18 -4.29 -15.74
CA GLU A 562 1.35 -3.18 -14.79
C GLU A 562 0.38 -3.31 -13.62
N ALA A 563 -0.89 -3.59 -13.88
CA ALA A 563 -1.91 -3.73 -12.85
C ALA A 563 -1.63 -4.88 -11.87
N VAL A 564 -1.21 -6.06 -12.34
CA VAL A 564 -0.93 -7.22 -11.45
C VAL A 564 0.40 -7.07 -10.73
N VAL A 565 1.37 -6.41 -11.37
CA VAL A 565 2.66 -6.07 -10.77
C VAL A 565 2.46 -5.06 -9.64
N ASP A 566 1.61 -4.06 -9.81
CA ASP A 566 1.26 -3.09 -8.76
C ASP A 566 0.57 -3.75 -7.56
N LEU A 567 -0.14 -4.84 -7.79
CA LEU A 567 -0.79 -5.63 -6.75
C LEU A 567 0.10 -6.75 -6.19
N ASP A 568 1.35 -6.87 -6.69
CA ASP A 568 2.31 -7.91 -6.34
C ASP A 568 1.70 -9.33 -6.48
N ASP A 569 0.89 -9.51 -7.53
CA ASP A 569 0.31 -10.79 -7.92
C ASP A 569 1.29 -11.55 -8.82
N LEU A 570 2.15 -12.35 -8.22
CA LEU A 570 3.19 -13.09 -8.95
C LEU A 570 2.59 -14.06 -9.98
N GLU A 571 1.47 -14.73 -9.68
CA GLU A 571 0.82 -15.64 -10.64
C GLU A 571 0.28 -14.83 -11.85
N GLY A 572 -0.39 -13.70 -11.59
CA GLY A 572 -0.86 -12.78 -12.65
C GLY A 572 0.29 -12.19 -13.45
N GLU A 573 1.40 -11.82 -12.80
CA GLU A 573 2.61 -11.32 -13.46
C GLU A 573 3.19 -12.37 -14.43
N LEU A 574 3.34 -13.61 -13.98
CA LEU A 574 3.87 -14.70 -14.80
C LEU A 574 2.98 -15.00 -16.00
N GLU A 575 1.66 -15.03 -15.82
CA GLU A 575 0.69 -15.25 -16.90
C GLU A 575 0.68 -14.09 -17.92
N ALA A 576 0.80 -12.84 -17.46
CA ALA A 576 0.90 -11.67 -18.36
C ALA A 576 2.20 -11.68 -19.16
N ARG A 577 3.33 -12.03 -18.53
CA ARG A 577 4.63 -12.16 -19.21
C ARG A 577 4.66 -13.32 -20.21
N ASP A 578 4.04 -14.46 -19.89
CA ASP A 578 3.85 -15.56 -20.86
C ASP A 578 3.04 -15.10 -22.08
N GLY A 579 1.96 -14.33 -21.85
CA GLY A 579 1.18 -13.72 -22.92
C GLY A 579 2.01 -12.80 -23.81
N LEU A 580 2.88 -11.95 -23.21
CA LEU A 580 3.78 -11.06 -23.95
C LEU A 580 4.83 -11.81 -24.79
N VAL A 581 5.37 -12.93 -24.27
CA VAL A 581 6.25 -13.82 -25.05
C VAL A 581 5.50 -14.36 -26.27
N ARG A 582 4.29 -14.87 -26.09
CA ARG A 582 3.47 -15.43 -27.19
C ARG A 582 3.09 -14.36 -28.21
N ALA A 583 2.74 -13.15 -27.77
CA ALA A 583 2.45 -12.02 -28.66
C ALA A 583 3.66 -11.64 -29.51
N ALA A 584 4.87 -11.60 -28.92
CA ALA A 584 6.10 -11.36 -29.64
C ALA A 584 6.44 -12.48 -30.65
N MET A 585 6.19 -13.74 -30.30
CA MET A 585 6.32 -14.89 -31.21
C MET A 585 5.35 -14.80 -32.38
N LEU A 586 4.09 -14.43 -32.14
CA LEU A 586 3.09 -14.23 -33.20
C LEU A 586 3.48 -13.08 -34.14
N ALA A 587 4.09 -12.03 -33.60
CA ALA A 587 4.63 -10.92 -34.39
C ALA A 587 5.92 -11.30 -35.16
N ASN A 588 6.41 -12.51 -34.95
CA ASN A 588 7.69 -13.01 -35.54
C ASN A 588 8.90 -12.11 -35.20
N ASP A 589 8.88 -11.44 -34.04
CA ASP A 589 9.96 -10.61 -33.53
C ASP A 589 10.87 -11.42 -32.60
N ALA A 590 11.94 -12.00 -33.15
CA ALA A 590 12.89 -12.83 -32.41
C ALA A 590 13.58 -12.06 -31.26
N ARG A 591 13.85 -10.77 -31.49
CA ARG A 591 14.50 -9.90 -30.49
C ARG A 591 13.60 -9.65 -29.31
N LEU A 592 12.37 -9.21 -29.59
CA LEU A 592 11.38 -8.97 -28.55
C LEU A 592 11.04 -10.26 -27.80
N THR A 593 10.91 -11.38 -28.51
CA THR A 593 10.69 -12.70 -27.92
C THR A 593 11.78 -13.06 -26.91
N ALA A 594 13.06 -12.89 -27.27
CA ALA A 594 14.18 -13.17 -26.37
C ALA A 594 14.13 -12.28 -25.11
N THR A 595 13.87 -10.98 -25.27
CA THR A 595 13.74 -10.05 -24.14
C THR A 595 12.59 -10.46 -23.19
N ARG A 596 11.43 -10.79 -23.75
CA ARG A 596 10.25 -11.18 -22.95
C ARG A 596 10.44 -12.54 -22.27
N LEU A 597 11.16 -13.46 -22.88
CA LEU A 597 11.54 -14.73 -22.25
C LEU A 597 12.48 -14.53 -21.06
N ASP A 598 13.48 -13.66 -21.19
CA ASP A 598 14.36 -13.31 -20.07
C ASP A 598 13.59 -12.69 -18.90
N GLU A 599 12.68 -11.76 -19.19
CA GLU A 599 11.81 -11.14 -18.15
C GLU A 599 10.94 -12.18 -17.45
N LEU A 600 10.35 -13.11 -18.19
CA LEU A 600 9.55 -14.21 -17.65
C LEU A 600 10.40 -15.17 -16.79
N GLU A 601 11.61 -15.51 -17.26
CA GLU A 601 12.53 -16.41 -16.52
C GLU A 601 12.99 -15.78 -15.20
N VAL A 602 13.26 -14.46 -15.19
CA VAL A 602 13.60 -13.73 -13.96
C VAL A 602 12.44 -13.73 -12.98
N ALA A 603 11.22 -13.46 -13.44
CA ALA A 603 10.04 -13.47 -12.57
C ALA A 603 9.73 -14.88 -12.02
N ALA A 604 9.93 -15.93 -12.84
CA ALA A 604 9.66 -17.32 -12.44
C ALA A 604 10.60 -17.84 -11.33
N ARG A 605 11.70 -17.16 -11.04
CA ARG A 605 12.60 -17.55 -9.92
C ARG A 605 12.01 -17.26 -8.54
N PHE A 606 10.96 -16.47 -8.47
CA PHE A 606 10.29 -16.09 -7.21
C PHE A 606 9.17 -17.05 -6.81
N THR A 607 8.88 -18.08 -7.63
CA THR A 607 7.90 -19.11 -7.30
C THR A 607 8.55 -20.50 -7.28
N ASP A 608 8.00 -21.39 -6.46
CA ASP A 608 8.35 -22.82 -6.46
C ASP A 608 7.35 -23.69 -7.27
N ASP A 609 6.50 -23.05 -8.09
CA ASP A 609 5.62 -23.73 -9.04
C ASP A 609 6.45 -24.41 -10.15
N VAL A 610 6.47 -25.75 -10.12
CA VAL A 610 7.27 -26.58 -11.03
C VAL A 610 6.78 -26.56 -12.48
N SER A 611 5.63 -25.99 -12.76
CA SER A 611 5.09 -25.87 -14.12
C SER A 611 5.83 -24.80 -14.93
N TRP A 612 6.29 -23.71 -14.31
CA TRP A 612 6.91 -22.58 -15.00
C TRP A 612 8.22 -22.92 -15.70
N PRO A 613 9.19 -23.63 -15.09
CA PRO A 613 10.39 -24.07 -15.79
C PRO A 613 10.09 -24.92 -17.06
N LYS A 614 9.04 -25.75 -17.00
CA LYS A 614 8.60 -26.56 -18.14
C LYS A 614 7.98 -25.69 -19.24
N ARG A 615 7.10 -24.75 -18.88
CA ARG A 615 6.48 -23.80 -19.82
C ARG A 615 7.51 -22.93 -20.51
N ILE A 616 8.47 -22.38 -19.77
CA ILE A 616 9.57 -21.54 -20.32
C ILE A 616 10.43 -22.35 -21.29
N ARG A 617 10.77 -23.61 -20.94
CA ARG A 617 11.52 -24.50 -21.84
C ARG A 617 10.76 -24.73 -23.15
N ALA A 618 9.47 -25.06 -23.07
CA ALA A 618 8.63 -25.24 -24.24
C ALA A 618 8.53 -24.00 -25.14
N LEU A 619 8.54 -22.79 -24.56
CA LEU A 619 8.60 -21.55 -25.31
C LEU A 619 9.97 -21.36 -26.01
N LYS A 620 11.08 -21.68 -25.34
CA LYS A 620 12.44 -21.60 -25.90
C LYS A 620 12.66 -22.58 -27.08
N GLU A 621 12.02 -23.74 -27.05
CA GLU A 621 12.14 -24.77 -28.09
C GLU A 621 11.31 -24.46 -29.35
N ARG A 622 10.41 -23.47 -29.32
CA ARG A 622 9.64 -23.05 -30.50
C ARG A 622 10.52 -22.21 -31.45
N PRO A 623 10.66 -22.58 -32.73
CA PRO A 623 11.47 -21.81 -33.63
C PRO A 623 10.84 -20.44 -33.93
N VAL A 624 11.59 -19.37 -33.71
CA VAL A 624 11.27 -18.02 -34.19
C VAL A 624 12.21 -17.76 -35.38
N SER A 625 11.66 -17.59 -36.56
CA SER A 625 12.43 -17.38 -37.77
C SER A 625 13.09 -15.99 -37.75
N GLY A 626 14.43 -15.91 -37.83
CA GLY A 626 15.15 -14.66 -38.08
C GLY A 626 16.27 -14.28 -37.12
N SER A 627 17.28 -15.11 -36.96
CA SER A 627 18.49 -14.73 -36.20
C SER A 627 19.64 -14.35 -37.14
N SER A 628 19.80 -13.05 -37.38
CA SER A 628 21.12 -12.48 -37.72
C SER A 628 21.77 -12.05 -36.40
N ALA A 629 23.08 -12.36 -36.22
CA ALA A 629 23.79 -11.97 -34.98
C ALA A 629 23.68 -10.46 -34.74
N LEU A 630 23.06 -10.10 -33.64
CA LEU A 630 22.80 -8.71 -33.24
C LEU A 630 24.12 -8.01 -32.94
N LYS A 631 24.36 -6.84 -33.49
CA LYS A 631 25.60 -6.07 -33.30
C LYS A 631 25.35 -4.91 -32.35
N LEU A 632 26.03 -4.88 -31.20
CA LEU A 632 26.06 -3.74 -30.29
C LEU A 632 27.37 -2.97 -30.47
N ARG A 633 27.27 -1.70 -30.81
CA ARG A 633 28.41 -0.78 -30.93
C ARG A 633 28.20 0.41 -30.01
N VAL A 634 29.18 0.72 -29.17
CA VAL A 634 29.11 1.78 -28.17
C VAL A 634 30.31 2.72 -28.36
N SER A 635 30.10 4.04 -28.34
CA SER A 635 31.23 4.98 -28.33
C SER A 635 32.04 4.86 -27.04
N ARG A 636 33.36 5.12 -27.09
CA ARG A 636 34.25 4.96 -25.94
C ARG A 636 33.83 5.81 -24.73
N ASP A 637 33.15 6.92 -24.96
CA ASP A 637 32.57 7.78 -23.91
C ASP A 637 31.12 7.39 -23.52
N GLY A 638 30.58 6.36 -24.13
CA GLY A 638 29.23 5.83 -23.90
C GLY A 638 28.09 6.73 -24.38
N ARG A 639 28.35 7.82 -25.12
CA ARG A 639 27.31 8.77 -25.55
C ARG A 639 26.45 8.24 -26.69
N GLN A 640 27.06 7.54 -27.62
CA GLN A 640 26.37 6.96 -28.76
C GLN A 640 26.37 5.44 -28.66
N VAL A 641 25.21 4.87 -28.87
CA VAL A 641 25.00 3.42 -28.85
C VAL A 641 24.25 3.04 -30.10
N GLN A 642 24.72 2.02 -30.78
CA GLN A 642 24.05 1.43 -31.93
C GLN A 642 23.81 -0.06 -31.64
N LEU A 643 22.55 -0.49 -31.75
CA LEU A 643 22.15 -1.89 -31.61
C LEU A 643 21.39 -2.32 -32.88
N GLY A 644 22.02 -3.14 -33.71
CA GLY A 644 21.54 -3.38 -35.06
C GLY A 644 21.50 -2.09 -35.86
N ASP A 645 20.33 -1.73 -36.40
CA ASP A 645 20.10 -0.49 -37.15
C ASP A 645 19.64 0.69 -36.29
N GLU A 646 19.30 0.45 -35.03
CA GLU A 646 18.83 1.49 -34.11
C GLU A 646 20.00 2.24 -33.45
N ARG A 647 19.84 3.56 -33.29
CA ARG A 647 20.83 4.43 -32.65
C ARG A 647 20.19 5.14 -31.48
N PHE A 648 20.92 5.18 -30.33
CA PHE A 648 20.50 5.79 -29.09
C PHE A 648 21.52 6.84 -28.64
N ASP A 649 21.03 7.98 -28.16
CA ASP A 649 21.85 9.04 -27.56
C ASP A 649 21.75 9.01 -26.03
N PHE A 650 22.89 8.78 -25.40
CA PHE A 650 23.04 8.74 -23.95
C PHE A 650 23.76 9.99 -23.40
N SER A 651 23.92 11.04 -24.17
CA SER A 651 24.74 12.23 -23.85
C SER A 651 24.33 12.88 -22.51
N ARG A 652 23.06 12.89 -22.17
CA ARG A 652 22.51 13.49 -20.93
C ARG A 652 22.32 12.48 -19.79
N ARG A 653 22.80 11.24 -19.89
CA ARG A 653 22.53 10.14 -18.95
C ARG A 653 23.82 9.59 -18.34
N GLY A 654 24.52 10.44 -17.57
CA GLY A 654 25.85 10.15 -17.01
C GLY A 654 26.02 8.77 -16.37
N PRO A 655 25.22 8.39 -15.34
CA PRO A 655 25.33 7.09 -14.70
C PRO A 655 25.11 5.91 -15.66
N LEU A 656 24.04 5.94 -16.47
CA LEU A 656 23.73 4.87 -17.43
C LEU A 656 24.85 4.64 -18.44
N ARG A 657 25.42 5.74 -18.93
CA ARG A 657 26.55 5.73 -19.85
C ARG A 657 27.78 5.04 -19.25
N ARG A 658 28.14 5.38 -18.00
CA ARG A 658 29.28 4.76 -17.32
C ARG A 658 29.05 3.28 -17.03
N VAL A 659 27.84 2.90 -16.60
CA VAL A 659 27.45 1.49 -16.41
C VAL A 659 27.56 0.72 -17.74
N LEU A 660 27.05 1.28 -18.84
CA LEU A 660 27.11 0.61 -20.14
C LEU A 660 28.56 0.43 -20.63
N VAL A 661 29.40 1.45 -20.48
CA VAL A 661 30.83 1.36 -20.82
C VAL A 661 31.50 0.24 -20.03
N ALA A 662 31.29 0.17 -18.73
CA ALA A 662 31.85 -0.87 -17.87
C ALA A 662 31.38 -2.29 -18.28
N LEU A 663 30.11 -2.45 -18.66
CA LEU A 663 29.60 -3.71 -19.19
C LEU A 663 30.25 -4.09 -20.52
N VAL A 664 30.44 -3.13 -21.42
CA VAL A 664 31.14 -3.35 -22.74
C VAL A 664 32.61 -3.72 -22.48
N GLU A 665 33.31 -3.00 -21.64
CA GLU A 665 34.70 -3.30 -21.27
C GLU A 665 34.83 -4.71 -20.67
N THR A 666 33.98 -5.05 -19.73
CA THR A 666 33.96 -6.41 -19.14
C THR A 666 33.73 -7.48 -20.19
N ARG A 667 32.77 -7.26 -21.11
CA ARG A 667 32.44 -8.18 -22.19
C ARG A 667 33.62 -8.38 -23.19
N LEU A 668 34.33 -7.30 -23.53
CA LEU A 668 35.46 -7.35 -24.46
C LEU A 668 36.71 -8.00 -23.84
N HIS A 669 36.93 -7.80 -22.52
CA HIS A 669 38.08 -8.40 -21.83
C HIS A 669 37.83 -9.83 -21.36
N SER A 670 36.61 -10.16 -20.99
CA SER A 670 36.25 -11.47 -20.39
C SER A 670 34.83 -11.84 -20.77
N ALA A 671 34.64 -12.43 -21.95
CA ALA A 671 33.34 -12.84 -22.44
C ALA A 671 32.63 -13.80 -21.47
N GLY A 672 31.39 -13.49 -21.11
CA GLY A 672 30.58 -14.31 -20.19
C GLY A 672 30.82 -14.03 -18.72
N ARG A 673 31.76 -13.16 -18.33
CA ARG A 673 31.93 -12.76 -16.93
C ARG A 673 30.92 -11.70 -16.56
N PRO A 674 30.13 -11.88 -15.46
CA PRO A 674 29.20 -10.87 -15.00
C PRO A 674 29.91 -9.75 -14.25
N LEU A 675 29.35 -8.54 -14.34
CA LEU A 675 29.71 -7.41 -13.51
C LEU A 675 28.83 -7.43 -12.26
N SER A 676 29.42 -7.56 -11.07
CA SER A 676 28.67 -7.61 -9.82
C SER A 676 27.85 -6.33 -9.57
N ALA A 677 26.80 -6.39 -8.78
CA ALA A 677 26.01 -5.21 -8.45
C ALA A 677 26.85 -4.08 -7.82
N SER A 678 27.84 -4.42 -6.97
CA SER A 678 28.79 -3.46 -6.41
C SER A 678 29.70 -2.83 -7.46
N ALA A 679 30.15 -3.59 -8.44
CA ALA A 679 30.96 -3.06 -9.54
C ALA A 679 30.13 -2.17 -10.49
N VAL A 680 28.88 -2.49 -10.73
CA VAL A 680 27.92 -1.63 -11.47
C VAL A 680 27.69 -0.33 -10.72
N GLN A 681 27.52 -0.38 -9.38
CA GLN A 681 27.40 0.80 -8.55
C GLN A 681 28.64 1.70 -8.66
N GLU A 682 29.82 1.15 -8.47
CA GLU A 682 31.08 1.92 -8.54
C GLU A 682 31.28 2.54 -9.93
N ALA A 683 30.95 1.80 -10.98
CA ALA A 683 31.00 2.32 -12.34
C ALA A 683 29.98 3.45 -12.59
N GLY A 684 28.78 3.32 -12.10
CA GLY A 684 27.71 4.30 -12.29
C GLY A 684 27.88 5.56 -11.46
N TRP A 685 28.31 5.44 -10.21
CA TRP A 685 28.41 6.51 -9.22
C TRP A 685 29.76 6.44 -8.47
N PRO A 686 30.86 6.72 -9.15
CA PRO A 686 32.20 6.55 -8.59
C PRO A 686 32.41 7.49 -7.39
N GLY A 687 32.85 6.91 -6.25
CA GLY A 687 33.18 7.63 -5.03
C GLY A 687 31.98 8.10 -4.20
N GLU A 688 30.74 7.85 -4.61
CA GLU A 688 29.58 8.18 -3.81
C GLU A 688 29.37 7.17 -2.66
N LYS A 689 29.33 7.66 -1.41
CA LYS A 689 28.98 6.85 -0.24
C LYS A 689 27.45 6.73 -0.14
N MET A 690 26.94 5.53 -0.31
CA MET A 690 25.52 5.22 -0.27
C MET A 690 25.21 4.11 0.72
N PHE A 691 24.00 4.13 1.29
CA PHE A 691 23.52 2.96 2.03
C PHE A 691 23.34 1.77 1.08
N PRO A 692 23.61 0.53 1.54
CA PRO A 692 23.56 -0.66 0.67
C PRO A 692 22.25 -0.85 -0.10
N GLU A 693 21.12 -0.52 0.54
CA GLU A 693 19.79 -0.61 -0.07
C GLU A 693 19.57 0.43 -1.18
N SER A 694 20.01 1.67 -0.95
CA SER A 694 19.94 2.75 -1.95
C SER A 694 20.83 2.45 -3.15
N ALA A 695 22.04 1.93 -2.91
CA ALA A 695 22.97 1.52 -3.95
C ALA A 695 22.37 0.43 -4.86
N ALA A 696 21.76 -0.59 -4.25
CA ALA A 696 21.14 -1.67 -4.99
C ALA A 696 19.91 -1.21 -5.79
N ALA A 697 19.10 -0.29 -5.24
CA ALA A 697 17.97 0.30 -5.95
C ALA A 697 18.42 1.11 -7.18
N ARG A 698 19.48 1.92 -7.06
CA ARG A 698 20.05 2.68 -8.18
C ARG A 698 20.61 1.76 -9.27
N VAL A 699 21.31 0.70 -8.88
CA VAL A 699 21.81 -0.31 -9.85
C VAL A 699 20.65 -0.96 -10.59
N TYR A 700 19.63 -1.40 -9.86
CA TYR A 700 18.44 -1.99 -10.48
C TYR A 700 17.76 -1.05 -11.47
N MET A 701 17.55 0.22 -11.08
CA MET A 701 16.96 1.24 -11.96
C MET A 701 17.82 1.52 -13.19
N ALA A 702 19.13 1.60 -13.02
CA ALA A 702 20.04 1.82 -14.16
C ALA A 702 19.97 0.66 -15.16
N ILE A 703 20.01 -0.57 -14.69
CA ILE A 703 19.90 -1.77 -15.53
C ILE A 703 18.52 -1.83 -16.21
N ARG A 704 17.45 -1.59 -15.46
CA ARG A 704 16.10 -1.51 -15.99
C ARG A 704 16.01 -0.44 -17.08
N ARG A 705 16.52 0.77 -16.82
CA ARG A 705 16.48 1.87 -17.78
C ARG A 705 17.31 1.60 -19.05
N LEU A 706 18.44 0.92 -18.93
CA LEU A 706 19.21 0.46 -20.09
C LEU A 706 18.39 -0.52 -20.94
N ARG A 707 17.63 -1.42 -20.31
CA ARG A 707 16.74 -2.35 -21.01
C ARG A 707 15.59 -1.65 -21.73
N GLU A 708 14.92 -0.73 -21.06
CA GLU A 708 13.83 0.08 -21.62
C GLU A 708 14.29 0.93 -22.81
N LEU A 709 15.53 1.37 -22.81
CA LEU A 709 16.16 2.12 -23.89
C LEU A 709 16.62 1.24 -25.07
N GLY A 710 16.13 0.00 -25.13
CA GLY A 710 16.37 -0.91 -26.24
C GLY A 710 17.50 -1.91 -26.02
N LEU A 711 18.25 -1.85 -24.91
CA LEU A 711 19.36 -2.78 -24.63
C LEU A 711 18.91 -4.08 -23.93
N GLY A 712 17.61 -4.31 -23.79
CA GLY A 712 17.04 -5.47 -23.09
C GLY A 712 17.53 -6.81 -23.65
N VAL A 713 17.63 -6.95 -24.96
CA VAL A 713 18.13 -8.17 -25.63
C VAL A 713 19.63 -8.40 -25.49
N ALA A 714 20.37 -7.34 -25.19
CA ALA A 714 21.82 -7.41 -25.06
C ALA A 714 22.28 -7.53 -23.60
N LEU A 715 21.40 -7.29 -22.61
CA LEU A 715 21.75 -7.17 -21.19
C LEU A 715 21.06 -8.24 -20.34
N ARG A 716 21.82 -9.22 -19.81
CA ARG A 716 21.35 -10.31 -18.98
C ARG A 716 21.64 -10.10 -17.50
N THR A 717 20.73 -10.58 -16.66
CA THR A 717 20.96 -10.77 -15.23
C THR A 717 21.29 -12.23 -14.96
N VAL A 718 22.32 -12.46 -14.16
CA VAL A 718 22.73 -13.78 -13.65
C VAL A 718 22.90 -13.69 -12.15
N ASP A 719 23.01 -14.82 -11.46
CA ASP A 719 23.11 -14.86 -9.98
C ASP A 719 24.28 -14.01 -9.44
N GLU A 720 25.36 -13.89 -10.20
CA GLU A 720 26.56 -13.13 -9.83
C GLU A 720 26.54 -11.65 -10.26
N GLY A 721 25.50 -11.18 -10.98
CA GLY A 721 25.38 -9.79 -11.44
C GLY A 721 24.78 -9.61 -12.83
N TYR A 722 25.39 -8.74 -13.63
CA TYR A 722 24.90 -8.32 -14.94
C TYR A 722 25.97 -8.50 -16.03
N LEU A 723 25.56 -8.96 -17.22
CA LEU A 723 26.47 -9.14 -18.35
C LEU A 723 25.80 -8.81 -19.69
N LEU A 724 26.61 -8.49 -20.69
CA LEU A 724 26.13 -8.43 -22.07
C LEU A 724 26.13 -9.85 -22.68
N ASP A 725 25.01 -10.20 -23.31
CA ASP A 725 24.77 -11.54 -23.88
C ASP A 725 25.92 -11.98 -24.79
N THR A 726 26.36 -13.21 -24.62
CA THR A 726 27.42 -13.81 -25.39
C THR A 726 27.07 -13.99 -26.89
N ASN A 727 25.79 -14.02 -27.23
CA ASN A 727 25.30 -14.13 -28.61
C ASN A 727 25.22 -12.76 -29.31
N VAL A 728 25.48 -11.66 -28.61
CA VAL A 728 25.55 -10.31 -29.17
C VAL A 728 27.01 -10.00 -29.53
N ASP A 729 27.25 -9.58 -30.78
CA ASP A 729 28.55 -9.09 -31.24
C ASP A 729 28.78 -7.67 -30.70
N VAL A 730 29.59 -7.55 -29.65
CA VAL A 730 29.85 -6.29 -28.93
C VAL A 730 31.15 -5.68 -29.38
N GLY A 731 31.18 -4.37 -29.62
CA GLY A 731 32.38 -3.64 -29.97
C GLY A 731 32.26 -2.12 -29.78
N TRP A 732 33.39 -1.43 -29.96
CA TRP A 732 33.38 0.03 -29.92
C TRP A 732 32.93 0.62 -31.27
N LEU A 733 32.20 1.73 -31.21
CA LEU A 733 31.99 2.61 -32.33
C LEU A 733 33.34 3.25 -32.68
N GLY A 734 33.75 3.15 -33.97
CA GLY A 734 34.97 3.69 -34.46
C GLY A 734 35.03 5.22 -34.42
#